data_59b0a53d1d00444d83b5e0b9b16e4d67
#
_entry.id   59b0a53d1d00444d83b5e0b9b16e4d67
#
_cell.length_a   1.000
_cell.length_b   1.000
_cell.length_c   1.000
_cell.angle_alpha   90.00
_cell.angle_beta   90.00
_cell.angle_gamma   90.00
#
_symmetry.space_group_name_H-M   'P 1'
#
loop_
_entity.id
_entity.type
_entity.pdbx_description
1 polymer ?
#
loop_
_entity_poly.entity_id
_entity_poly.type
_entity_poly.pdbx_seq_one_letter_code
_entity_poly.pdbx_strand_id
1 'polypeptide(L)'
;MRKPLLILALAGEVLFGGGLQAQDAPAASPWKVEALSSEGQIQYDVNSGNMTATNGVRVTYKAGTPDEAELTANAATINQKAGTAAANGKVTLRRDGTIWKSEQLTYNFRTKTIESARFRSGSLAVFMKGEAMTGDQTNGVYRAHNTILTTDDTKNPDFFIKAKEVEVVPGEHAIFRGAVVHVGKVPVFYLPYYRRSFKRHPWNIHLEPGFKSEWGAFLLSAVRWPSNEYLGGEFNLDYRADRGFGLGPTLEYKTPEWGEGNLNLYHASDDDPLTDSRGLAISRERNLAQWNHRYTKDQFSAIGVLEYESDEYMRRDFFEDRYRQNVQPNSFLEVANHWDNYNLSVLMQPRINAFYEGIQRTPDIQFTGTRHQLGDTPFFYDTESSVGYFQRRYDYASSSEDYGLLRADTLHQIYMPKTIGGWLNVTPRVGARFTHYGESNGLGSTKPSSERYVVHTGVEVSTKLSKMMPELNSRLLGIDTGARHIIQPSINFAFIPRPNRVPDELDKFDYEITSPRLLPLELPEYNSIDNIDSQNVVRLSLRNRLQTKRNEAVVDVVDWDVYTDWRMDPNSNQATFADLFSDAQIQPRDWISLYSNLRYDVDNSLWRAFNQGINLHPQNHRWSLTAGQYYYLAHPSTSTADRTDVYYSGAGLRLNENWSFSTRQYFDAKAGELTQHDYIMHRDMRSWTFFLDLSFRKDTGRRDSEMALSFNYSLKAFPRKPGFD
;
A
#
# COMPACT_ATOMS: atom_id res chain seq x y z
N MET A 1 -15.68 13.37 -18.96
CA MET A 1 -16.34 14.04 -20.09
C MET A 1 -17.71 14.56 -19.69
N ARG A 2 -17.89 15.87 -19.62
CA ARG A 2 -19.13 16.63 -19.87
C ARG A 2 -18.87 18.07 -19.39
N LYS A 3 -18.60 18.94 -20.33
CA LYS A 3 -18.62 20.40 -20.18
C LYS A 3 -20.08 20.86 -20.28
N PRO A 4 -20.51 21.89 -19.57
CA PRO A 4 -21.73 22.61 -19.94
C PRO A 4 -21.44 23.81 -20.81
N LEU A 5 -22.35 24.02 -21.74
CA LEU A 5 -22.44 25.02 -22.77
C LEU A 5 -22.61 26.44 -22.21
N LEU A 6 -21.95 27.36 -22.93
CA LEU A 6 -22.18 28.80 -22.90
C LEU A 6 -23.41 29.12 -23.78
N ILE A 7 -24.36 29.92 -23.30
CA ILE A 7 -25.40 30.53 -24.11
C ILE A 7 -25.16 32.02 -24.13
N LEU A 8 -24.85 32.51 -25.32
CA LEU A 8 -24.89 33.95 -25.73
C LEU A 8 -26.32 34.34 -26.03
N ALA A 9 -26.75 35.49 -25.55
CA ALA A 9 -27.89 36.21 -26.12
C ALA A 9 -27.49 37.69 -26.38
N LEU A 10 -27.49 38.04 -27.64
CA LEU A 10 -27.43 39.37 -28.19
C LEU A 10 -28.84 39.97 -28.26
N ALA A 11 -28.97 41.27 -27.95
CA ALA A 11 -29.86 42.27 -28.59
C ALA A 11 -29.75 43.54 -27.74
N GLY A 12 -29.57 44.73 -28.17
CA GLY A 12 -29.78 45.42 -29.38
C GLY A 12 -29.82 46.93 -29.02
N GLU A 13 -29.14 47.75 -29.76
CA GLU A 13 -29.02 49.20 -29.64
C GLU A 13 -30.35 49.94 -29.70
N VAL A 14 -30.51 51.04 -28.93
CA VAL A 14 -31.11 52.27 -29.42
C VAL A 14 -30.51 53.49 -28.70
N LEU A 15 -29.98 54.40 -29.49
CA LEU A 15 -29.51 55.75 -29.20
C LEU A 15 -30.63 56.66 -28.70
N PHE A 16 -30.35 57.54 -27.72
CA PHE A 16 -30.57 58.99 -27.82
C PHE A 16 -29.85 59.73 -26.71
N GLY A 17 -29.23 60.84 -27.10
CA GLY A 17 -28.34 61.68 -26.35
C GLY A 17 -29.00 62.61 -25.34
N GLY A 18 -28.18 63.15 -24.47
CA GLY A 18 -28.53 64.21 -23.52
C GLY A 18 -27.42 64.25 -22.46
N GLY A 19 -26.44 65.13 -22.67
CA GLY A 19 -25.38 65.35 -21.69
C GLY A 19 -25.90 65.95 -20.40
N LEU A 20 -25.70 65.24 -19.33
CA LEU A 20 -25.57 65.79 -17.99
C LEU A 20 -24.27 65.24 -17.43
N GLN A 21 -23.28 66.09 -17.22
CA GLN A 21 -22.09 65.79 -16.44
C GLN A 21 -22.58 65.39 -15.06
N ALA A 22 -22.55 64.07 -14.80
CA ALA A 22 -22.67 63.57 -13.43
C ALA A 22 -21.37 64.01 -12.73
N GLN A 23 -21.50 64.90 -11.74
CA GLN A 23 -20.49 65.09 -10.74
C GLN A 23 -20.13 63.70 -10.17
N ASP A 24 -18.85 63.35 -10.21
CA ASP A 24 -18.34 62.18 -9.55
C ASP A 24 -18.83 62.14 -8.12
N ALA A 25 -19.66 61.16 -7.79
CA ALA A 25 -20.01 60.88 -6.41
C ALA A 25 -18.71 60.63 -5.65
N PRO A 26 -18.47 61.22 -4.48
CA PRO A 26 -17.24 61.01 -3.74
C PRO A 26 -17.06 59.50 -3.54
N ALA A 27 -15.90 58.97 -4.00
CA ALA A 27 -15.58 57.56 -3.91
C ALA A 27 -15.85 57.08 -2.49
N ALA A 28 -16.76 56.10 -2.34
CA ALA A 28 -17.17 55.58 -1.03
C ALA A 28 -15.91 55.24 -0.21
N SER A 29 -15.84 55.75 1.01
CA SER A 29 -14.69 55.51 1.88
C SER A 29 -14.43 54.02 1.98
N PRO A 30 -13.22 53.50 1.75
CA PRO A 30 -12.92 52.07 1.86
C PRO A 30 -13.01 51.56 3.32
N TRP A 31 -13.37 52.45 4.24
CA TRP A 31 -13.47 52.23 5.67
C TRP A 31 -14.92 52.20 6.13
N LYS A 32 -15.25 51.13 6.88
CA LYS A 32 -16.50 51.04 7.65
C LYS A 32 -16.12 50.86 9.12
N VAL A 33 -16.58 51.79 9.98
CA VAL A 33 -16.34 51.73 11.42
C VAL A 33 -17.70 51.65 12.11
N GLU A 34 -17.84 50.63 12.94
CA GLU A 34 -19.11 50.34 13.64
C GLU A 34 -18.86 50.15 15.13
N ALA A 35 -19.76 50.68 15.97
CA ALA A 35 -19.78 50.35 17.38
C ALA A 35 -20.34 48.93 17.58
N LEU A 36 -19.69 48.13 18.44
CA LEU A 36 -20.13 46.76 18.75
C LEU A 36 -21.15 46.72 19.91
N SER A 37 -21.35 47.82 20.62
CA SER A 37 -22.30 47.92 21.73
C SER A 37 -23.06 49.22 21.66
N SER A 38 -24.20 49.28 22.35
CA SER A 38 -25.01 50.52 22.49
C SER A 38 -24.31 51.63 23.27
N GLU A 39 -23.27 51.30 24.04
CA GLU A 39 -22.43 52.27 24.78
C GLU A 39 -21.19 52.68 23.97
N GLY A 40 -21.04 52.17 22.77
CA GLY A 40 -19.91 52.47 21.89
C GLY A 40 -19.96 53.91 21.38
N GLN A 41 -18.88 54.63 21.54
CA GLN A 41 -18.74 56.00 21.09
C GLN A 41 -17.72 56.09 19.97
N ILE A 42 -18.08 56.80 18.89
CA ILE A 42 -17.18 57.07 17.77
C ILE A 42 -17.10 58.60 17.63
N GLN A 43 -15.87 59.13 17.76
CA GLN A 43 -15.57 60.53 17.60
C GLN A 43 -14.64 60.73 16.42
N TYR A 44 -14.93 61.72 15.58
CA TYR A 44 -14.13 62.08 14.43
C TYR A 44 -13.54 63.47 14.58
N ASP A 45 -12.23 63.59 14.56
CA ASP A 45 -11.53 64.86 14.53
C ASP A 45 -11.18 65.25 13.08
N VAL A 46 -11.87 66.25 12.59
CA VAL A 46 -11.73 66.74 11.20
C VAL A 46 -10.34 67.28 10.92
N ASN A 47 -9.67 67.89 11.91
CA ASN A 47 -8.37 68.51 11.74
C ASN A 47 -7.23 67.49 11.57
N SER A 48 -7.19 66.47 12.41
CA SER A 48 -6.22 65.42 12.38
C SER A 48 -6.61 64.25 11.43
N GLY A 49 -7.87 64.11 11.07
CA GLY A 49 -8.38 62.97 10.32
C GLY A 49 -8.40 61.68 11.12
N ASN A 50 -8.33 61.80 12.46
CA ASN A 50 -8.39 60.65 13.37
C ASN A 50 -9.84 60.35 13.75
N MET A 51 -10.17 59.08 13.75
CA MET A 51 -11.40 58.58 14.32
C MET A 51 -11.07 57.72 15.56
N THR A 52 -11.60 58.13 16.69
CA THR A 52 -11.41 57.39 17.95
C THR A 52 -12.71 56.69 18.31
N ALA A 53 -12.64 55.39 18.54
CA ALA A 53 -13.78 54.58 18.96
C ALA A 53 -13.48 53.88 20.29
N THR A 54 -14.47 53.88 21.19
CA THR A 54 -14.36 53.26 22.53
C THR A 54 -15.57 52.38 22.83
N ASN A 55 -15.44 51.50 23.85
CA ASN A 55 -16.51 50.58 24.31
C ASN A 55 -16.94 49.53 23.25
N GLY A 56 -16.01 49.08 22.44
CA GLY A 56 -16.20 48.05 21.40
C GLY A 56 -16.35 48.63 20.00
N VAL A 57 -15.40 48.29 19.14
CA VAL A 57 -15.36 48.78 17.76
C VAL A 57 -15.06 47.66 16.79
N ARG A 58 -15.70 47.75 15.63
CA ARG A 58 -15.34 46.96 14.42
C ARG A 58 -14.90 47.92 13.33
N VAL A 59 -13.75 47.68 12.78
CA VAL A 59 -13.18 48.39 11.64
C VAL A 59 -13.06 47.45 10.48
N THR A 60 -13.79 47.68 9.40
CA THR A 60 -13.69 46.89 8.16
C THR A 60 -13.10 47.75 7.06
N TYR A 61 -12.09 47.24 6.39
CA TYR A 61 -11.44 47.88 5.26
C TYR A 61 -11.73 47.10 3.99
N LYS A 62 -12.15 47.78 2.91
CA LYS A 62 -12.51 47.24 1.63
C LYS A 62 -13.45 46.03 1.72
N ALA A 63 -14.55 46.15 2.43
CA ALA A 63 -15.55 45.12 2.60
C ALA A 63 -16.00 44.52 1.27
N GLY A 64 -16.12 43.17 1.22
CA GLY A 64 -16.56 42.43 0.03
C GLY A 64 -15.53 42.31 -1.08
N THR A 65 -14.28 42.68 -0.85
CA THR A 65 -13.19 42.50 -1.82
C THR A 65 -12.17 41.47 -1.33
N PRO A 66 -11.32 40.92 -2.21
CA PRO A 66 -10.22 40.05 -1.79
C PRO A 66 -9.25 40.68 -0.78
N ASP A 67 -9.21 42.01 -0.72
CA ASP A 67 -8.36 42.77 0.20
C ASP A 67 -9.08 43.10 1.53
N GLU A 68 -10.22 42.49 1.82
CA GLU A 68 -10.97 42.74 3.05
C GLU A 68 -10.16 42.40 4.29
N ALA A 69 -10.17 43.35 5.26
CA ALA A 69 -9.61 43.12 6.58
C ALA A 69 -10.59 43.63 7.65
N GLU A 70 -10.87 42.81 8.66
CA GLU A 70 -11.73 43.13 9.79
C GLU A 70 -10.90 43.19 11.08
N LEU A 71 -10.98 44.31 11.78
CA LEU A 71 -10.35 44.48 13.10
C LEU A 71 -11.44 44.77 14.13
N THR A 72 -11.48 44.04 15.22
CA THR A 72 -12.35 44.30 16.38
C THR A 72 -11.51 44.53 17.63
N ALA A 73 -11.91 45.49 18.48
CA ALA A 73 -11.20 45.83 19.71
C ALA A 73 -12.14 46.50 20.73
N ASN A 74 -11.69 46.65 21.98
CA ASN A 74 -12.39 47.48 22.96
C ASN A 74 -12.32 48.97 22.60
N ALA A 75 -11.14 49.41 22.12
CA ALA A 75 -10.94 50.79 21.66
C ALA A 75 -10.00 50.80 20.45
N ALA A 76 -10.20 51.71 19.52
CA ALA A 76 -9.30 51.91 18.39
C ALA A 76 -9.22 53.38 17.99
N THR A 77 -8.04 53.80 17.55
CA THR A 77 -7.79 55.07 16.87
C THR A 77 -7.42 54.79 15.42
N ILE A 78 -8.23 55.29 14.51
CA ILE A 78 -8.08 55.08 13.07
C ILE A 78 -7.68 56.42 12.44
N ASN A 79 -6.54 56.45 11.74
CA ASN A 79 -6.15 57.58 10.91
C ASN A 79 -6.42 57.22 9.44
N GLN A 80 -7.47 57.77 8.89
CA GLN A 80 -7.87 57.50 7.50
C GLN A 80 -6.86 58.02 6.48
N LYS A 81 -6.16 59.14 6.77
CA LYS A 81 -5.15 59.72 5.88
C LYS A 81 -3.89 58.88 5.83
N ALA A 82 -3.43 58.39 6.97
CA ALA A 82 -2.29 57.50 7.07
C ALA A 82 -2.62 56.03 6.73
N GLY A 83 -3.90 55.66 6.77
CA GLY A 83 -4.34 54.32 6.57
C GLY A 83 -4.03 53.38 7.75
N THR A 84 -3.94 53.90 8.97
CA THR A 84 -3.57 53.13 10.16
C THR A 84 -4.72 52.98 11.14
N ALA A 85 -4.73 51.84 11.85
CA ALA A 85 -5.57 51.64 13.03
C ALA A 85 -4.69 51.13 14.18
N ALA A 86 -4.70 51.85 15.29
CA ALA A 86 -4.11 51.42 16.56
C ALA A 86 -5.24 50.98 17.49
N ALA A 87 -5.22 49.73 17.92
CA ALA A 87 -6.28 49.07 18.67
C ALA A 87 -5.79 48.56 20.01
N ASN A 88 -6.66 48.69 21.04
CA ASN A 88 -6.36 48.26 22.40
C ASN A 88 -7.54 47.43 22.97
N GLY A 89 -7.19 46.42 23.77
CA GLY A 89 -8.11 45.56 24.51
C GLY A 89 -8.84 44.55 23.63
N LYS A 90 -8.56 43.27 23.85
CA LYS A 90 -9.17 42.13 23.14
C LYS A 90 -9.16 42.28 21.60
N VAL A 91 -8.07 42.79 21.07
CA VAL A 91 -7.93 43.04 19.64
C VAL A 91 -7.98 41.72 18.88
N THR A 92 -8.82 41.67 17.83
CA THR A 92 -8.82 40.57 16.86
C THR A 92 -8.78 41.18 15.46
N LEU A 93 -7.78 40.77 14.68
CA LEU A 93 -7.66 41.09 13.25
C LEU A 93 -7.89 39.81 12.44
N ARG A 94 -8.79 39.85 11.47
CA ARG A 94 -9.06 38.78 10.51
C ARG A 94 -8.71 39.28 9.12
N ARG A 95 -7.90 38.49 8.44
CA ARG A 95 -7.53 38.76 7.05
C ARG A 95 -6.94 37.49 6.40
N ASP A 96 -7.27 37.24 5.14
CA ASP A 96 -6.71 36.14 4.32
C ASP A 96 -6.76 34.78 5.04
N GLY A 97 -7.87 34.46 5.73
CA GLY A 97 -8.03 33.21 6.49
C GLY A 97 -7.21 33.14 7.78
N THR A 98 -6.41 34.16 8.10
CA THR A 98 -5.61 34.23 9.32
C THR A 98 -6.30 35.07 10.39
N ILE A 99 -6.26 34.60 11.62
CA ILE A 99 -6.80 35.29 12.79
C ILE A 99 -5.64 35.69 13.71
N TRP A 100 -5.56 36.98 14.04
CA TRP A 100 -4.59 37.54 14.98
C TRP A 100 -5.32 38.05 16.20
N LYS A 101 -4.86 37.70 17.38
CA LYS A 101 -5.37 38.20 18.66
C LYS A 101 -4.27 38.82 19.48
N SER A 102 -4.52 40.00 20.05
CA SER A 102 -3.56 40.75 20.85
C SER A 102 -4.28 41.63 21.89
N GLU A 103 -3.55 42.13 22.88
CA GLU A 103 -4.04 43.22 23.74
C GLU A 103 -3.82 44.58 23.11
N GLN A 104 -2.75 44.74 22.28
CA GLN A 104 -2.43 45.95 21.56
C GLN A 104 -1.94 45.58 20.15
N LEU A 105 -2.50 46.26 19.15
CA LEU A 105 -2.12 46.01 17.75
C LEU A 105 -2.22 47.32 16.97
N THR A 106 -1.18 47.61 16.20
CA THR A 106 -1.18 48.66 15.17
C THR A 106 -1.16 48.02 13.80
N TYR A 107 -2.11 48.36 12.96
CA TYR A 107 -2.18 47.85 11.60
C TYR A 107 -2.30 49.00 10.59
N ASN A 108 -1.44 48.97 9.58
CA ASN A 108 -1.54 49.87 8.43
C ASN A 108 -2.17 49.13 7.25
N PHE A 109 -3.39 49.51 6.87
CA PHE A 109 -4.16 48.88 5.81
C PHE A 109 -3.64 49.17 4.39
N ARG A 110 -2.82 50.24 4.22
CA ARG A 110 -2.24 50.58 2.91
C ARG A 110 -0.94 49.83 2.66
N THR A 111 -0.03 49.92 3.62
CA THR A 111 1.27 49.20 3.53
C THR A 111 1.19 47.78 4.01
N LYS A 112 0.03 47.37 4.58
CA LYS A 112 -0.21 46.03 5.12
C LYS A 112 0.79 45.63 6.21
N THR A 113 1.31 46.63 6.96
CA THR A 113 2.22 46.40 8.07
C THR A 113 1.47 46.15 9.37
N ILE A 114 1.98 45.25 10.21
CA ILE A 114 1.41 44.90 11.51
C ILE A 114 2.49 44.99 12.60
N GLU A 115 2.11 45.58 13.75
CA GLU A 115 2.93 45.58 14.96
C GLU A 115 2.09 45.16 16.16
N SER A 116 2.61 44.28 16.99
CA SER A 116 1.92 43.79 18.17
C SER A 116 2.90 43.44 19.29
N ALA A 117 2.58 43.86 20.53
CA ALA A 117 3.42 43.57 21.69
C ALA A 117 3.34 42.12 22.16
N ARG A 118 2.13 41.58 22.26
CA ARG A 118 1.86 40.16 22.55
C ARG A 118 0.80 39.68 21.61
N PHE A 119 1.03 38.54 20.99
CA PHE A 119 0.10 38.06 19.97
C PHE A 119 -0.14 36.54 20.06
N ARG A 120 -1.31 36.16 19.53
CA ARG A 120 -1.65 34.79 19.15
C ARG A 120 -2.15 34.83 17.72
N SER A 121 -1.65 33.96 16.90
CA SER A 121 -2.10 33.82 15.52
C SER A 121 -2.39 32.35 15.21
N GLY A 122 -3.38 32.12 14.38
CA GLY A 122 -3.71 30.79 13.85
C GLY A 122 -4.08 30.91 12.38
N SER A 123 -3.45 30.06 11.58
CA SER A 123 -3.76 29.88 10.16
C SER A 123 -3.68 28.40 9.83
N LEU A 124 -4.75 27.84 9.28
CA LEU A 124 -4.84 26.39 8.98
C LEU A 124 -4.52 25.53 10.22
N ALA A 125 -3.50 24.66 10.11
CA ALA A 125 -3.12 23.73 11.17
C ALA A 125 -2.00 24.28 12.10
N VAL A 126 -1.61 25.56 11.99
CA VAL A 126 -0.47 26.09 12.74
C VAL A 126 -0.91 27.26 13.64
N PHE A 127 -0.58 27.13 14.92
CA PHE A 127 -0.84 28.14 15.94
C PHE A 127 0.47 28.72 16.45
N MET A 128 0.54 30.05 16.59
CA MET A 128 1.71 30.77 17.02
C MET A 128 1.35 31.76 18.13
N LYS A 129 2.20 31.88 19.15
CA LYS A 129 2.14 32.93 20.18
C LYS A 129 3.52 33.46 20.48
N GLY A 130 3.63 34.78 20.72
CA GLY A 130 4.93 35.42 20.99
C GLY A 130 4.78 36.73 21.73
N GLU A 131 5.93 37.34 22.08
CA GLU A 131 5.98 38.58 22.86
C GLU A 131 5.99 39.84 22.00
N ALA A 132 6.55 39.77 20.80
CA ALA A 132 6.57 40.87 19.85
C ALA A 132 6.49 40.36 18.42
N MET A 133 5.72 41.04 17.61
CA MET A 133 5.63 40.71 16.18
C MET A 133 5.64 41.97 15.35
N THR A 134 6.42 41.95 14.29
CA THR A 134 6.41 42.92 13.20
C THR A 134 6.16 42.18 11.90
N GLY A 135 5.34 42.74 11.03
CA GLY A 135 5.05 42.14 9.73
C GLY A 135 4.90 43.20 8.66
N ASP A 136 5.44 42.92 7.49
CA ASP A 136 5.26 43.70 6.27
C ASP A 136 4.69 42.78 5.20
N GLN A 137 3.40 42.92 4.94
CA GLN A 137 2.72 42.06 3.97
C GLN A 137 3.07 42.46 2.52
N THR A 138 3.54 43.68 2.28
CA THR A 138 3.98 44.11 0.94
C THR A 138 5.26 43.37 0.54
N ASN A 139 6.17 43.21 1.51
CA ASN A 139 7.38 42.41 1.33
C ASN A 139 7.17 40.93 1.73
N GLY A 140 6.01 40.58 2.24
CA GLY A 140 5.64 39.22 2.62
C GLY A 140 6.42 38.66 3.81
N VAL A 141 7.04 39.50 4.67
CA VAL A 141 7.90 39.03 5.77
C VAL A 141 7.27 39.36 7.13
N TYR A 142 7.13 38.36 7.97
CA TYR A 142 6.70 38.48 9.37
C TYR A 142 7.82 38.03 10.31
N ARG A 143 8.15 38.85 11.31
CA ARG A 143 9.15 38.50 12.33
C ARG A 143 8.51 38.50 13.70
N ALA A 144 8.80 37.47 14.48
CA ALA A 144 8.29 37.33 15.84
C ALA A 144 9.39 36.90 16.80
N HIS A 145 9.35 37.42 18.02
CA HIS A 145 10.32 37.12 19.05
C HIS A 145 9.70 36.30 20.19
N ASN A 146 10.53 35.48 20.85
CA ASN A 146 10.13 34.59 21.96
C ASN A 146 8.86 33.82 21.63
N THR A 147 8.88 33.17 20.50
CA THR A 147 7.69 32.58 19.87
C THR A 147 7.56 31.11 20.19
N ILE A 148 6.36 30.67 20.49
CA ILE A 148 5.98 29.27 20.56
C ILE A 148 5.09 28.98 19.35
N LEU A 149 5.45 27.94 18.61
CA LEU A 149 4.74 27.43 17.45
C LEU A 149 4.28 25.99 17.74
N THR A 150 3.03 25.70 17.45
CA THR A 150 2.44 24.36 17.65
C THR A 150 1.36 24.09 16.60
N THR A 151 1.06 22.82 16.39
CA THR A 151 -0.10 22.36 15.62
C THR A 151 -1.30 22.06 16.51
N ASP A 152 -1.15 22.18 17.83
CA ASP A 152 -2.21 21.95 18.79
C ASP A 152 -3.02 23.23 19.05
N ASP A 153 -4.33 23.14 18.92
CA ASP A 153 -5.28 24.23 19.21
C ASP A 153 -5.59 24.39 20.71
N THR A 154 -4.66 23.99 21.56
CA THR A 154 -4.83 23.95 23.03
C THR A 154 -3.94 24.95 23.76
N LYS A 155 -4.35 25.29 24.99
CA LYS A 155 -3.57 26.15 25.88
C LYS A 155 -2.24 25.52 26.28
N ASN A 156 -2.21 24.19 26.43
CA ASN A 156 -1.04 23.39 26.79
C ASN A 156 -0.81 22.35 25.68
N PRO A 157 -0.04 22.68 24.66
CA PRO A 157 0.24 21.76 23.55
C PRO A 157 1.15 20.62 24.00
N ASP A 158 0.89 19.44 23.44
CA ASP A 158 1.73 18.25 23.66
C ASP A 158 3.03 18.31 22.86
N PHE A 159 3.04 19.08 21.77
CA PHE A 159 4.20 19.32 20.93
C PHE A 159 4.30 20.78 20.55
N PHE A 160 5.46 21.39 20.77
CA PHE A 160 5.70 22.76 20.35
C PHE A 160 7.16 23.08 20.14
N ILE A 161 7.42 24.06 19.31
CA ILE A 161 8.74 24.63 19.08
C ILE A 161 8.79 26.01 19.75
N LYS A 162 9.72 26.21 20.67
CA LYS A 162 10.01 27.52 21.26
C LYS A 162 11.23 28.10 20.58
N ALA A 163 11.12 29.27 19.93
CA ALA A 163 12.21 29.92 19.24
C ALA A 163 12.45 31.33 19.75
N LYS A 164 13.70 31.76 19.78
CA LYS A 164 14.07 33.15 20.12
C LYS A 164 13.53 34.10 19.06
N GLU A 165 13.66 33.73 17.80
CA GLU A 165 13.19 34.51 16.65
C GLU A 165 12.60 33.55 15.61
N VAL A 166 11.48 33.96 15.03
CA VAL A 166 10.84 33.28 13.87
C VAL A 166 10.60 34.32 12.79
N GLU A 167 11.07 34.04 11.60
CA GLU A 167 10.77 34.81 10.39
C GLU A 167 9.92 33.94 9.46
N VAL A 168 8.78 34.46 9.01
CA VAL A 168 7.84 33.74 8.14
C VAL A 168 7.61 34.54 6.87
N VAL A 169 7.82 33.89 5.73
CA VAL A 169 7.39 34.33 4.41
C VAL A 169 6.24 33.43 3.98
N PRO A 170 4.97 33.87 4.05
CA PRO A 170 3.81 33.05 3.75
C PRO A 170 3.87 32.41 2.38
N GLY A 171 3.59 31.12 2.31
CA GLY A 171 3.63 30.33 1.07
C GLY A 171 5.04 29.99 0.59
N GLU A 172 6.11 30.48 1.24
CA GLU A 172 7.48 30.19 0.85
C GLU A 172 8.28 29.43 1.90
N HIS A 173 8.50 30.05 3.07
CA HIS A 173 9.31 29.42 4.12
C HIS A 173 9.14 30.09 5.49
N ALA A 174 9.58 29.36 6.53
CA ALA A 174 9.82 29.91 7.86
C ALA A 174 11.26 29.64 8.28
N ILE A 175 11.88 30.63 8.97
CA ILE A 175 13.22 30.53 9.54
C ILE A 175 13.09 30.63 11.05
N PHE A 176 13.68 29.69 11.77
CA PHE A 176 13.72 29.62 13.22
C PHE A 176 15.15 29.79 13.69
N ARG A 177 15.38 30.71 14.65
CA ARG A 177 16.66 30.91 15.28
C ARG A 177 16.57 30.61 16.77
N GLY A 178 17.53 29.82 17.28
CA GLY A 178 17.55 29.38 18.68
C GLY A 178 16.28 28.60 19.06
N ALA A 179 15.90 27.65 18.24
CA ALA A 179 14.69 26.83 18.42
C ALA A 179 14.93 25.64 19.35
N VAL A 180 14.01 25.40 20.27
CA VAL A 180 13.97 24.23 21.14
C VAL A 180 12.66 23.49 20.90
N VAL A 181 12.77 22.24 20.50
CA VAL A 181 11.61 21.35 20.33
C VAL A 181 11.24 20.74 21.66
N HIS A 182 9.97 20.81 22.02
CA HIS A 182 9.42 20.26 23.27
C HIS A 182 8.37 19.20 22.99
N VAL A 183 8.41 18.13 23.78
CA VAL A 183 7.34 17.14 23.90
C VAL A 183 6.79 17.25 25.33
N GLY A 184 5.57 17.74 25.46
CA GLY A 184 5.05 18.16 26.73
C GLY A 184 5.94 19.25 27.39
N LYS A 185 6.46 18.97 28.57
CA LYS A 185 7.35 19.89 29.29
C LYS A 185 8.85 19.63 29.05
N VAL A 186 9.19 18.55 28.32
CA VAL A 186 10.58 18.09 28.16
C VAL A 186 11.17 18.70 26.87
N PRO A 187 12.29 19.44 26.94
CA PRO A 187 13.04 19.84 25.78
C PRO A 187 13.78 18.62 25.20
N VAL A 188 13.51 18.28 23.94
CA VAL A 188 14.06 17.07 23.31
C VAL A 188 15.15 17.37 22.28
N PHE A 189 15.11 18.56 21.67
CA PHE A 189 16.07 18.90 20.63
C PHE A 189 16.31 20.41 20.53
N TYR A 190 17.56 20.84 20.28
CA TYR A 190 17.94 22.23 20.06
C TYR A 190 18.47 22.44 18.64
N LEU A 191 17.90 23.43 17.95
CA LEU A 191 18.28 23.85 16.61
C LEU A 191 18.74 25.31 16.67
N PRO A 192 20.03 25.62 16.49
CA PRO A 192 20.50 26.99 16.43
C PRO A 192 19.92 27.77 15.26
N TYR A 193 19.73 27.10 14.14
CA TYR A 193 19.09 27.60 12.92
C TYR A 193 18.33 26.49 12.24
N TYR A 194 17.09 26.76 11.82
CA TYR A 194 16.28 25.85 11.04
C TYR A 194 15.44 26.62 10.03
N ARG A 195 15.55 26.27 8.75
CA ARG A 195 14.72 26.84 7.67
C ARG A 195 13.77 25.77 7.14
N ARG A 196 12.49 26.07 7.18
CA ARG A 196 11.42 25.23 6.66
C ARG A 196 10.83 25.85 5.41
N SER A 197 10.87 25.16 4.27
CA SER A 197 10.14 25.53 3.06
C SER A 197 8.70 25.06 3.14
N PHE A 198 7.73 25.90 2.73
CA PHE A 198 6.33 25.52 2.58
C PHE A 198 6.03 24.97 1.17
N LYS A 199 6.92 25.21 0.20
CA LYS A 199 6.83 24.71 -1.18
C LYS A 199 7.41 23.31 -1.35
N ARG A 200 8.23 22.83 -0.40
CA ARG A 200 8.91 21.53 -0.42
C ARG A 200 8.54 20.74 0.83
N HIS A 201 8.55 19.41 0.72
CA HIS A 201 8.48 18.58 1.92
C HIS A 201 9.64 18.96 2.87
N PRO A 202 9.34 19.17 4.17
CA PRO A 202 10.39 19.50 5.12
C PRO A 202 11.33 18.31 5.31
N TRP A 203 12.54 18.57 5.84
CA TRP A 203 13.36 17.54 6.45
C TRP A 203 12.52 16.84 7.51
N ASN A 204 12.50 15.52 7.47
CA ASN A 204 11.83 14.71 8.47
C ASN A 204 12.85 13.74 9.05
N ILE A 205 12.97 13.72 10.37
CA ILE A 205 13.83 12.78 11.09
C ILE A 205 12.90 11.82 11.78
N HIS A 206 13.02 10.54 11.43
CA HIS A 206 12.34 9.45 12.10
C HIS A 206 13.33 8.69 12.96
N LEU A 207 12.95 8.41 14.19
CA LEU A 207 13.76 7.66 15.16
C LEU A 207 12.91 6.54 15.73
N GLU A 208 13.42 5.32 15.69
CA GLU A 208 12.79 4.15 16.23
C GLU A 208 13.73 3.48 17.24
N PRO A 209 13.64 3.83 18.53
CA PRO A 209 14.35 3.14 19.57
C PRO A 209 13.67 1.83 19.93
N GLY A 210 14.45 0.83 20.29
CA GLY A 210 13.92 -0.45 20.71
C GLY A 210 14.96 -1.38 21.30
N PHE A 211 14.51 -2.61 21.54
CA PHE A 211 15.33 -3.73 21.95
C PHE A 211 14.90 -4.98 21.19
N LYS A 212 15.84 -5.74 20.66
CA LYS A 212 15.63 -7.03 20.04
C LYS A 212 16.71 -7.98 20.55
N SER A 213 16.34 -9.19 20.93
CA SER A 213 17.30 -10.16 21.50
C SER A 213 18.51 -10.40 20.62
N GLU A 214 18.34 -10.26 19.30
CA GLU A 214 19.39 -10.44 18.30
C GLU A 214 20.26 -9.19 18.07
N TRP A 215 19.71 -8.00 18.34
CA TRP A 215 20.36 -6.71 18.08
C TRP A 215 20.86 -6.02 19.35
N GLY A 216 20.42 -6.46 20.53
CA GLY A 216 20.52 -5.69 21.76
C GLY A 216 19.62 -4.45 21.70
N ALA A 217 19.98 -3.41 22.44
CA ALA A 217 19.35 -2.11 22.31
C ALA A 217 19.66 -1.50 20.94
N PHE A 218 18.65 -0.92 20.28
CA PHE A 218 18.84 -0.34 18.96
C PHE A 218 18.20 1.04 18.82
N LEU A 219 18.73 1.81 17.86
CA LEU A 219 18.14 3.04 17.37
C LEU A 219 18.21 3.02 15.84
N LEU A 220 17.06 2.80 15.19
CA LEU A 220 16.95 2.98 13.75
C LEU A 220 16.61 4.44 13.47
N SER A 221 17.29 5.04 12.50
CA SER A 221 17.03 6.43 12.13
C SER A 221 16.96 6.62 10.63
N ALA A 222 15.99 7.40 10.19
CA ALA A 222 15.86 7.83 8.81
C ALA A 222 15.75 9.34 8.73
N VAL A 223 16.61 9.95 7.94
CA VAL A 223 16.62 11.40 7.67
C VAL A 223 16.15 11.63 6.26
N ARG A 224 14.86 12.01 6.12
CA ARG A 224 14.27 12.33 4.83
C ARG A 224 14.62 13.77 4.44
N TRP A 225 15.18 13.95 3.24
CA TRP A 225 15.45 15.28 2.71
C TRP A 225 14.22 15.87 2.00
N PRO A 226 14.16 17.21 1.83
CA PRO A 226 13.10 17.86 1.08
C PRO A 226 13.01 17.33 -0.35
N SER A 227 11.88 16.69 -0.67
CA SER A 227 11.60 16.15 -2.00
C SER A 227 10.98 17.21 -2.93
N ASN A 228 11.11 17.01 -4.24
CA ASN A 228 10.34 17.69 -5.26
C ASN A 228 9.34 16.71 -5.89
N GLU A 229 8.68 17.08 -6.98
CA GLU A 229 7.71 16.22 -7.67
C GLU A 229 8.33 15.02 -8.38
N TYR A 230 9.65 15.05 -8.63
CA TYR A 230 10.38 14.02 -9.38
C TYR A 230 11.29 13.15 -8.53
N LEU A 231 11.84 13.69 -7.44
CA LEU A 231 12.85 13.03 -6.64
C LEU A 231 12.61 13.23 -5.16
N GLY A 232 12.63 12.16 -4.40
CA GLY A 232 12.59 12.10 -2.94
C GLY A 232 13.55 11.06 -2.41
N GLY A 233 13.63 10.97 -1.09
CA GLY A 233 14.40 9.91 -0.45
C GLY A 233 14.75 10.20 0.98
N GLU A 234 15.45 9.25 1.58
CA GLU A 234 15.92 9.31 2.95
C GLU A 234 17.30 8.66 3.09
N PHE A 235 18.01 9.04 4.12
CA PHE A 235 19.26 8.42 4.51
C PHE A 235 19.07 7.73 5.85
N ASN A 236 19.34 6.44 5.89
CA ASN A 236 19.25 5.62 7.09
C ASN A 236 20.61 5.59 7.79
N LEU A 237 20.60 5.75 9.11
CA LEU A 237 21.74 5.57 9.98
C LEU A 237 21.26 4.84 11.24
N ASP A 238 21.61 3.58 11.32
CA ASP A 238 21.10 2.65 12.32
C ASP A 238 22.25 2.25 13.25
N TYR A 239 21.90 2.07 14.51
CA TYR A 239 22.79 1.48 15.51
C TYR A 239 22.09 0.31 16.22
N ARG A 240 22.82 -0.78 16.36
CA ARG A 240 22.39 -1.99 17.08
C ARG A 240 23.52 -2.43 17.99
N ALA A 241 23.26 -2.50 19.29
CA ALA A 241 24.30 -2.72 20.30
C ALA A 241 25.14 -3.99 20.05
N ASP A 242 24.48 -5.07 19.59
CA ASP A 242 25.14 -6.37 19.38
C ASP A 242 25.49 -6.63 17.90
N ARG A 243 25.06 -5.74 16.98
CA ARG A 243 25.23 -5.91 15.51
C ARG A 243 25.95 -4.73 14.84
N GLY A 244 26.32 -3.68 15.62
CA GLY A 244 27.06 -2.52 15.12
C GLY A 244 26.20 -1.51 14.34
N PHE A 245 26.81 -0.87 13.33
CA PHE A 245 26.21 0.21 12.56
C PHE A 245 25.73 -0.25 11.19
N GLY A 246 24.62 0.35 10.76
CA GLY A 246 24.11 0.24 9.41
C GLY A 246 23.80 1.61 8.82
N LEU A 247 24.05 1.80 7.53
CA LEU A 247 23.78 3.06 6.86
C LEU A 247 23.46 2.86 5.38
N GLY A 248 22.69 3.77 4.82
CA GLY A 248 22.44 3.78 3.38
C GLY A 248 21.32 4.69 2.94
N PRO A 249 21.36 5.17 1.68
CA PRO A 249 20.30 5.97 1.09
C PRO A 249 19.18 5.11 0.52
N THR A 250 17.96 5.62 0.62
CA THR A 250 16.81 5.22 -0.18
C THR A 250 16.40 6.39 -1.08
N LEU A 251 16.39 6.18 -2.38
CA LEU A 251 15.98 7.15 -3.40
C LEU A 251 14.63 6.73 -3.96
N GLU A 252 13.71 7.67 -4.11
CA GLU A 252 12.42 7.51 -4.77
C GLU A 252 12.36 8.48 -5.95
N TYR A 253 12.01 8.02 -7.12
CA TYR A 253 11.87 8.90 -8.28
C TYR A 253 10.60 8.59 -9.07
N LYS A 254 10.03 9.67 -9.68
CA LYS A 254 8.85 9.58 -10.52
C LYS A 254 8.92 10.67 -11.59
N THR A 255 9.17 10.25 -12.81
CA THR A 255 9.29 11.16 -13.97
C THR A 255 8.31 10.77 -15.07
N PRO A 256 7.71 11.73 -15.78
CA PRO A 256 6.79 11.41 -16.88
C PRO A 256 7.46 10.65 -18.04
N GLU A 257 8.75 10.90 -18.30
CA GLU A 257 9.48 10.34 -19.44
C GLU A 257 10.11 8.98 -19.12
N TRP A 258 10.53 8.74 -17.88
CA TRP A 258 11.32 7.56 -17.51
C TRP A 258 10.60 6.63 -16.53
N GLY A 259 9.36 6.98 -16.10
CA GLY A 259 8.59 6.19 -15.16
C GLY A 259 8.93 6.46 -13.70
N GLU A 260 8.64 5.51 -12.84
CA GLU A 260 8.79 5.62 -11.39
C GLU A 260 9.57 4.43 -10.82
N GLY A 261 10.23 4.66 -9.71
CA GLY A 261 10.99 3.60 -9.06
C GLY A 261 11.62 4.03 -7.75
N ASN A 262 12.28 3.07 -7.11
CA ASN A 262 13.08 3.28 -5.92
C ASN A 262 14.42 2.56 -6.02
N LEU A 263 15.42 3.10 -5.34
CA LEU A 263 16.72 2.49 -5.13
C LEU A 263 17.02 2.54 -3.64
N ASN A 264 17.21 1.38 -3.02
CA ASN A 264 17.62 1.23 -1.63
C ASN A 264 19.00 0.59 -1.58
N LEU A 265 19.96 1.30 -1.03
CA LEU A 265 21.30 0.78 -0.76
C LEU A 265 21.50 0.76 0.75
N TYR A 266 22.07 -0.31 1.27
CA TYR A 266 22.34 -0.44 2.68
C TYR A 266 23.64 -1.19 2.91
N HIS A 267 24.44 -0.67 3.81
CA HIS A 267 25.69 -1.25 4.27
C HIS A 267 25.64 -1.42 5.78
N ALA A 268 25.99 -2.59 6.27
CA ALA A 268 26.09 -2.89 7.69
C ALA A 268 27.50 -3.37 8.04
N SER A 269 28.12 -2.77 9.04
CA SER A 269 29.31 -3.29 9.71
C SER A 269 28.83 -4.11 10.91
N ASP A 270 28.75 -5.43 10.71
CA ASP A 270 28.13 -6.37 11.62
C ASP A 270 29.14 -6.96 12.61
N ASP A 271 28.88 -6.76 13.90
CA ASP A 271 29.79 -7.23 14.95
C ASP A 271 29.63 -8.73 15.28
N ASP A 272 28.47 -9.34 14.93
CA ASP A 272 28.18 -10.77 15.17
C ASP A 272 27.48 -11.43 13.96
N PRO A 273 28.15 -11.57 12.79
CA PRO A 273 27.53 -12.05 11.55
C PRO A 273 27.20 -13.54 11.54
N LEU A 274 27.73 -14.33 12.48
CA LEU A 274 27.56 -15.81 12.54
C LEU A 274 28.14 -16.54 11.31
N THR A 275 27.59 -17.72 10.98
CA THR A 275 28.01 -18.55 9.85
C THR A 275 26.91 -18.69 8.82
N ASP A 276 27.30 -18.98 7.56
CA ASP A 276 26.38 -19.32 6.48
C ASP A 276 25.90 -20.79 6.56
N SER A 277 25.04 -21.22 5.64
CA SER A 277 24.51 -22.60 5.57
C SER A 277 25.60 -23.68 5.36
N ARG A 278 26.79 -23.28 4.92
CA ARG A 278 27.97 -24.18 4.77
C ARG A 278 28.83 -24.22 6.04
N GLY A 279 28.49 -23.46 7.08
CA GLY A 279 29.28 -23.32 8.29
C GLY A 279 30.47 -22.37 8.16
N LEU A 280 30.56 -21.59 7.07
CA LEU A 280 31.62 -20.59 6.85
C LEU A 280 31.24 -19.27 7.48
N ALA A 281 32.25 -18.54 8.02
CA ALA A 281 32.03 -17.23 8.62
C ALA A 281 31.52 -16.24 7.57
N ILE A 282 30.42 -15.54 7.88
CA ILE A 282 29.91 -14.43 7.07
C ILE A 282 30.79 -13.21 7.29
N SER A 283 30.99 -12.40 6.24
CA SER A 283 31.73 -11.13 6.32
C SER A 283 31.08 -10.17 7.32
N ARG A 284 31.87 -9.41 8.06
CA ARG A 284 31.39 -8.31 8.87
C ARG A 284 30.82 -7.15 8.04
N GLU A 285 31.36 -6.95 6.84
CA GLU A 285 30.90 -5.93 5.90
C GLU A 285 29.81 -6.51 5.00
N ARG A 286 28.56 -6.18 5.32
CA ARG A 286 27.37 -6.75 4.68
C ARG A 286 26.63 -5.67 3.89
N ASN A 287 26.12 -6.07 2.72
CA ASN A 287 25.56 -5.12 1.77
C ASN A 287 24.22 -5.61 1.21
N LEU A 288 23.33 -4.67 0.97
CA LEU A 288 22.06 -4.89 0.27
C LEU A 288 21.89 -3.77 -0.76
N ALA A 289 21.48 -4.15 -1.98
CA ALA A 289 21.08 -3.22 -3.01
C ALA A 289 19.76 -3.69 -3.64
N GLN A 290 18.75 -2.86 -3.58
CA GLN A 290 17.42 -3.13 -4.15
C GLN A 290 17.05 -1.99 -5.08
N TRP A 291 16.64 -2.33 -6.29
CA TRP A 291 16.13 -1.36 -7.26
C TRP A 291 14.86 -1.91 -7.89
N ASN A 292 13.83 -1.09 -7.86
CA ASN A 292 12.56 -1.36 -8.54
C ASN A 292 12.26 -0.20 -9.48
N HIS A 293 11.90 -0.54 -10.70
CA HIS A 293 11.54 0.44 -11.71
C HIS A 293 10.32 -0.01 -12.49
N ARG A 294 9.43 0.92 -12.77
CA ARG A 294 8.26 0.70 -13.60
C ARG A 294 8.06 1.86 -14.56
N TYR A 295 7.94 1.51 -15.83
CA TYR A 295 7.57 2.43 -16.89
C TYR A 295 6.36 1.88 -17.63
N THR A 296 5.37 2.72 -17.91
CA THR A 296 4.20 2.35 -18.71
C THR A 296 3.81 3.54 -19.56
N LYS A 297 3.71 3.33 -20.87
CA LYS A 297 3.25 4.32 -21.83
C LYS A 297 2.47 3.65 -22.94
N ASP A 298 1.22 4.04 -23.12
CA ASP A 298 0.29 3.45 -24.08
C ASP A 298 0.21 1.92 -23.92
N GLN A 299 0.64 1.16 -24.91
CA GLN A 299 0.67 -0.30 -24.92
C GLN A 299 2.00 -0.88 -24.42
N PHE A 300 3.00 -0.05 -24.21
CA PHE A 300 4.34 -0.47 -23.80
C PHE A 300 4.51 -0.41 -22.29
N SER A 301 5.14 -1.43 -21.71
CA SER A 301 5.54 -1.48 -20.32
C SER A 301 6.95 -2.03 -20.15
N ALA A 302 7.66 -1.53 -19.14
CA ALA A 302 8.95 -2.06 -18.72
C ALA A 302 8.99 -2.14 -17.19
N ILE A 303 9.40 -3.28 -16.66
CA ILE A 303 9.56 -3.51 -15.22
C ILE A 303 10.96 -4.02 -14.99
N GLY A 304 11.72 -3.34 -14.13
CA GLY A 304 13.05 -3.75 -13.70
C GLY A 304 13.08 -3.96 -12.19
N VAL A 305 13.61 -5.09 -11.75
CA VAL A 305 13.83 -5.42 -10.35
C VAL A 305 15.25 -5.93 -10.20
N LEU A 306 16.01 -5.32 -9.29
CA LEU A 306 17.33 -5.79 -8.87
C LEU A 306 17.31 -6.00 -7.36
N GLU A 307 17.67 -7.20 -6.93
CA GLU A 307 17.76 -7.61 -5.53
C GLU A 307 19.13 -8.27 -5.30
N TYR A 308 20.05 -7.52 -4.73
CA TYR A 308 21.39 -8.02 -4.37
C TYR A 308 21.55 -8.04 -2.86
N GLU A 309 22.05 -9.15 -2.36
CA GLU A 309 22.41 -9.37 -0.96
C GLU A 309 23.85 -9.94 -0.91
N SER A 310 24.63 -9.52 0.07
CA SER A 310 26.00 -10.01 0.24
C SER A 310 26.08 -11.47 0.69
N ASP A 311 25.03 -11.93 1.39
CA ASP A 311 24.90 -13.26 1.96
C ASP A 311 23.43 -13.63 2.17
N GLU A 312 23.14 -14.90 2.39
CA GLU A 312 21.80 -15.47 2.51
C GLU A 312 20.98 -14.99 3.72
N TYR A 313 21.64 -14.38 4.70
CA TYR A 313 21.00 -13.91 5.93
C TYR A 313 20.93 -12.38 6.05
N MET A 314 21.48 -11.62 5.11
CA MET A 314 21.51 -10.15 5.15
C MET A 314 20.13 -9.57 5.40
N ARG A 315 19.14 -9.98 4.63
CA ARG A 315 17.77 -9.47 4.74
C ARG A 315 17.06 -10.00 5.97
N ARG A 316 17.28 -11.26 6.33
CA ARG A 316 16.71 -11.88 7.52
C ARG A 316 17.19 -11.21 8.81
N ASP A 317 18.50 -10.91 8.90
CA ASP A 317 19.10 -10.36 10.11
C ASP A 317 18.80 -8.86 10.31
N PHE A 318 18.64 -8.08 9.22
CA PHE A 318 18.48 -6.62 9.29
C PHE A 318 17.10 -6.12 8.82
N PHE A 319 16.38 -6.87 7.99
CA PHE A 319 15.12 -6.50 7.36
C PHE A 319 14.12 -7.65 7.40
N GLU A 320 13.87 -8.18 8.59
CA GLU A 320 13.08 -9.39 8.78
C GLU A 320 11.68 -9.32 8.15
N ASP A 321 11.00 -8.18 8.21
CA ASP A 321 9.67 -8.01 7.61
C ASP A 321 9.71 -8.18 6.09
N ARG A 322 10.75 -7.66 5.42
CA ARG A 322 10.96 -7.87 3.97
C ARG A 322 11.31 -9.31 3.66
N TYR A 323 12.12 -9.95 4.48
CA TYR A 323 12.43 -11.38 4.34
C TYR A 323 11.17 -12.24 4.44
N ARG A 324 10.28 -11.94 5.38
CA ARG A 324 9.01 -12.69 5.56
C ARG A 324 8.03 -12.49 4.40
N GLN A 325 8.04 -11.34 3.76
CA GLN A 325 7.22 -11.06 2.58
C GLN A 325 7.73 -11.79 1.34
N ASN A 326 9.04 -11.87 1.18
CA ASN A 326 9.69 -12.52 0.04
C ASN A 326 10.99 -13.20 0.49
N VAL A 327 10.92 -14.51 0.74
CA VAL A 327 12.05 -15.30 1.24
C VAL A 327 13.17 -15.41 0.19
N GLN A 328 12.80 -15.50 -1.10
CA GLN A 328 13.75 -15.63 -2.20
C GLN A 328 13.50 -14.52 -3.24
N PRO A 329 14.30 -13.45 -3.22
CA PRO A 329 14.16 -12.36 -4.16
C PRO A 329 14.61 -12.74 -5.56
N ASN A 330 13.91 -12.20 -6.56
CA ASN A 330 14.24 -12.38 -7.97
C ASN A 330 14.65 -11.05 -8.58
N SER A 331 15.75 -11.08 -9.37
CA SER A 331 16.16 -9.95 -10.19
C SER A 331 15.78 -10.19 -11.64
N PHE A 332 15.10 -9.24 -12.25
CA PHE A 332 14.67 -9.35 -13.64
C PHE A 332 14.46 -8.00 -14.30
N LEU A 333 14.50 -8.01 -15.62
CA LEU A 333 14.02 -6.94 -16.50
C LEU A 333 13.02 -7.55 -17.46
N GLU A 334 11.80 -7.06 -17.43
CA GLU A 334 10.75 -7.43 -18.39
C GLU A 334 10.34 -6.21 -19.20
N VAL A 335 10.29 -6.39 -20.51
CA VAL A 335 9.78 -5.40 -21.46
C VAL A 335 8.64 -6.03 -22.22
N ALA A 336 7.47 -5.41 -22.21
CA ALA A 336 6.28 -5.95 -22.87
C ALA A 336 5.55 -4.90 -23.71
N ASN A 337 4.95 -5.35 -24.79
CA ASN A 337 4.00 -4.59 -25.56
C ASN A 337 2.67 -5.34 -25.68
N HIS A 338 1.59 -4.66 -25.33
CA HIS A 338 0.24 -5.21 -25.31
C HIS A 338 -0.58 -4.63 -26.46
N TRP A 339 -1.19 -5.49 -27.26
CA TRP A 339 -2.21 -5.13 -28.24
C TRP A 339 -3.53 -5.76 -27.77
N ASP A 340 -4.64 -5.40 -28.26
CA ASP A 340 -5.95 -5.87 -27.81
C ASP A 340 -5.99 -7.29 -27.21
N ASN A 341 -5.70 -8.32 -28.04
CA ASN A 341 -5.73 -9.73 -27.65
C ASN A 341 -4.32 -10.36 -27.62
N TYR A 342 -3.26 -9.61 -27.87
CA TYR A 342 -1.91 -10.12 -27.98
C TYR A 342 -0.95 -9.41 -27.03
N ASN A 343 0.06 -10.14 -26.59
CA ASN A 343 1.16 -9.63 -25.81
C ASN A 343 2.49 -10.21 -26.31
N LEU A 344 3.49 -9.38 -26.46
CA LEU A 344 4.87 -9.78 -26.69
C LEU A 344 5.71 -9.27 -25.53
N SER A 345 6.43 -10.17 -24.86
CA SER A 345 7.33 -9.80 -23.76
C SER A 345 8.72 -10.39 -23.96
N VAL A 346 9.71 -9.71 -23.42
CA VAL A 346 11.10 -10.16 -23.34
C VAL A 346 11.51 -10.08 -21.88
N LEU A 347 11.85 -11.21 -21.31
CA LEU A 347 12.29 -11.35 -19.93
C LEU A 347 13.80 -11.67 -19.89
N MET A 348 14.52 -10.90 -19.08
CA MET A 348 15.89 -11.15 -18.69
C MET A 348 15.91 -11.38 -17.18
N GLN A 349 16.15 -12.61 -16.73
CA GLN A 349 16.13 -12.99 -15.31
C GLN A 349 17.45 -13.67 -14.94
N PRO A 350 18.53 -12.91 -14.67
CA PRO A 350 19.78 -13.46 -14.20
C PRO A 350 19.68 -13.86 -12.71
N ARG A 351 20.40 -14.88 -12.31
CA ARG A 351 20.62 -15.17 -10.88
C ARG A 351 21.71 -14.25 -10.33
N ILE A 352 21.32 -13.31 -9.48
CA ILE A 352 22.25 -12.35 -8.86
C ILE A 352 22.90 -12.94 -7.60
N ASN A 353 22.09 -13.59 -6.75
CA ASN A 353 22.53 -14.11 -5.46
C ASN A 353 22.86 -15.62 -5.58
N ALA A 354 24.13 -15.99 -5.39
CA ALA A 354 24.62 -17.36 -5.60
C ALA A 354 24.17 -18.37 -4.54
N PHE A 355 23.62 -17.90 -3.43
CA PHE A 355 23.10 -18.74 -2.33
C PHE A 355 21.62 -19.13 -2.50
N TYR A 356 20.96 -18.71 -3.58
CA TYR A 356 19.63 -19.19 -3.93
C TYR A 356 19.69 -20.08 -5.18
N GLU A 357 19.01 -21.22 -5.11
CA GLU A 357 18.71 -22.00 -6.31
C GLU A 357 17.70 -21.24 -7.18
N GLY A 358 17.85 -21.26 -8.48
CA GLY A 358 16.92 -20.59 -9.38
C GLY A 358 17.06 -20.99 -10.83
N ILE A 359 16.04 -20.66 -11.61
CA ILE A 359 16.06 -20.77 -13.07
C ILE A 359 16.43 -19.41 -13.65
N GLN A 360 17.59 -19.35 -14.27
CA GLN A 360 18.03 -18.17 -15.01
C GLN A 360 17.45 -18.21 -16.43
N ARG A 361 16.89 -17.10 -16.89
CA ARG A 361 16.30 -16.92 -18.22
C ARG A 361 16.95 -15.72 -18.90
N THR A 362 17.73 -15.96 -19.94
CA THR A 362 18.57 -14.89 -20.51
C THR A 362 18.83 -15.06 -22.02
N PRO A 363 17.97 -14.56 -22.91
CA PRO A 363 16.63 -14.03 -22.70
C PRO A 363 15.54 -15.11 -22.69
N ASP A 364 14.32 -14.72 -22.38
CA ASP A 364 13.11 -15.48 -22.62
C ASP A 364 12.09 -14.56 -23.33
N ILE A 365 11.80 -14.88 -24.59
CA ILE A 365 10.90 -14.11 -25.45
C ILE A 365 9.58 -14.85 -25.51
N GLN A 366 8.48 -14.18 -25.18
CA GLN A 366 7.15 -14.77 -25.10
C GLN A 366 6.17 -14.00 -25.95
N PHE A 367 5.36 -14.71 -26.72
CA PHE A 367 4.21 -14.18 -27.44
C PHE A 367 2.97 -14.93 -27.03
N THR A 368 1.95 -14.19 -26.54
CA THR A 368 0.65 -14.76 -26.15
C THR A 368 -0.46 -14.08 -26.90
N GLY A 369 -1.44 -14.85 -27.33
CA GLY A 369 -2.68 -14.36 -27.92
C GLY A 369 -3.86 -15.09 -27.29
N THR A 370 -4.86 -14.36 -26.78
CA THR A 370 -5.99 -14.93 -26.07
C THR A 370 -7.31 -14.43 -26.62
N ARG A 371 -8.31 -15.31 -26.66
CA ARG A 371 -9.70 -14.98 -27.03
C ARG A 371 -9.84 -14.30 -28.40
N HIS A 372 -9.00 -14.68 -29.35
CA HIS A 372 -9.10 -14.17 -30.71
C HIS A 372 -10.20 -14.88 -31.46
N GLN A 373 -11.31 -14.18 -31.76
CA GLN A 373 -12.39 -14.75 -32.55
C GLN A 373 -11.98 -14.90 -34.02
N LEU A 374 -12.17 -16.07 -34.59
CA LEU A 374 -11.81 -16.36 -35.97
C LEU A 374 -12.87 -15.82 -36.95
N GLY A 375 -12.74 -14.56 -37.34
CA GLY A 375 -13.73 -13.86 -38.15
C GLY A 375 -15.09 -13.81 -37.44
N ASP A 376 -16.17 -14.03 -38.20
CA ASP A 376 -17.54 -14.06 -37.69
C ASP A 376 -17.98 -15.48 -37.26
N THR A 377 -17.01 -16.39 -37.06
CA THR A 377 -17.31 -17.77 -36.64
C THR A 377 -17.48 -17.88 -35.13
N PRO A 378 -18.09 -18.95 -34.61
CA PRO A 378 -18.17 -19.18 -33.17
C PRO A 378 -16.87 -19.71 -32.54
N PHE A 379 -15.80 -19.80 -33.30
CA PHE A 379 -14.51 -20.32 -32.86
C PHE A 379 -13.61 -19.22 -32.34
N PHE A 380 -12.94 -19.53 -31.23
CA PHE A 380 -11.92 -18.69 -30.62
C PHE A 380 -10.59 -19.42 -30.66
N TYR A 381 -9.53 -18.66 -30.75
CA TYR A 381 -8.18 -19.14 -30.85
C TYR A 381 -7.31 -18.52 -29.75
N ASP A 382 -6.54 -19.38 -29.07
CA ASP A 382 -5.50 -18.99 -28.14
C ASP A 382 -4.14 -19.53 -28.61
N THR A 383 -3.09 -18.78 -28.38
CA THR A 383 -1.72 -19.21 -28.66
C THR A 383 -0.75 -18.71 -27.59
N GLU A 384 0.23 -19.54 -27.29
CA GLU A 384 1.39 -19.20 -26.47
C GLU A 384 2.63 -19.69 -27.21
N SER A 385 3.60 -18.83 -27.42
CA SER A 385 4.86 -19.19 -28.05
C SER A 385 6.01 -18.56 -27.29
N SER A 386 7.08 -19.29 -27.11
CA SER A 386 8.26 -18.79 -26.42
C SER A 386 9.55 -19.35 -27.00
N VAL A 387 10.62 -18.58 -26.88
CA VAL A 387 11.97 -19.04 -27.12
C VAL A 387 12.89 -18.40 -26.12
N GLY A 388 13.69 -19.23 -25.44
CA GLY A 388 14.59 -18.74 -24.41
C GLY A 388 15.77 -19.67 -24.11
N TYR A 389 16.79 -19.08 -23.54
CA TYR A 389 17.91 -19.84 -22.99
C TYR A 389 17.74 -19.94 -21.49
N PHE A 390 17.57 -21.18 -21.00
CA PHE A 390 17.28 -21.50 -19.61
C PHE A 390 18.49 -22.14 -18.98
N GLN A 391 18.82 -21.75 -17.74
CA GLN A 391 19.87 -22.37 -16.96
C GLN A 391 19.35 -22.66 -15.56
N ARG A 392 19.42 -23.91 -15.13
CA ARG A 392 19.22 -24.29 -13.75
C ARG A 392 20.49 -24.04 -12.98
N ARG A 393 20.40 -23.16 -11.99
CA ARG A 393 21.50 -22.76 -11.12
C ARG A 393 21.20 -23.22 -9.72
N TYR A 394 22.03 -24.11 -9.20
CA TYR A 394 21.91 -24.58 -7.83
C TYR A 394 22.55 -23.60 -6.85
N ASP A 395 22.13 -23.63 -5.58
CA ASP A 395 22.77 -22.84 -4.54
C ASP A 395 24.21 -23.31 -4.31
N TYR A 396 25.03 -22.50 -3.69
CA TYR A 396 26.43 -22.77 -3.49
C TYR A 396 26.71 -23.88 -2.46
N ALA A 397 25.73 -24.33 -1.68
CA ALA A 397 25.81 -25.43 -0.73
C ALA A 397 25.38 -26.77 -1.37
N SER A 398 24.76 -26.76 -2.53
CA SER A 398 24.28 -27.93 -3.25
C SER A 398 25.45 -28.75 -3.80
N SER A 399 25.28 -30.06 -3.79
CA SER A 399 26.17 -31.01 -4.52
C SER A 399 25.77 -31.19 -5.97
N SER A 400 24.66 -30.63 -6.41
CA SER A 400 24.17 -30.70 -7.79
C SER A 400 24.88 -29.67 -8.67
N GLU A 401 25.12 -30.06 -9.94
CA GLU A 401 25.81 -29.21 -10.90
C GLU A 401 24.85 -28.48 -11.83
N ASP A 402 25.24 -27.29 -12.23
CA ASP A 402 24.47 -26.41 -13.12
C ASP A 402 24.37 -27.01 -14.54
N TYR A 403 23.23 -26.78 -15.19
CA TYR A 403 23.01 -27.07 -16.60
C TYR A 403 22.06 -26.07 -17.26
N GLY A 404 22.10 -26.03 -18.61
CA GLY A 404 21.23 -25.13 -19.35
C GLY A 404 21.03 -25.56 -20.79
N LEU A 405 19.99 -25.08 -21.42
CA LEU A 405 19.66 -25.32 -22.84
C LEU A 405 18.79 -24.20 -23.43
N LEU A 406 18.71 -24.21 -24.75
CA LEU A 406 17.72 -23.46 -25.49
C LEU A 406 16.40 -24.23 -25.51
N ARG A 407 15.26 -23.59 -25.10
CA ARG A 407 13.93 -24.14 -25.27
C ARG A 407 13.12 -23.23 -26.17
N ALA A 408 12.47 -23.84 -27.18
CA ALA A 408 11.47 -23.17 -28.02
C ALA A 408 10.15 -23.94 -27.90
N ASP A 409 9.08 -23.22 -27.61
CA ASP A 409 7.77 -23.81 -27.34
C ASP A 409 6.66 -23.04 -28.06
N THR A 410 5.64 -23.77 -28.53
CA THR A 410 4.45 -23.14 -29.09
C THR A 410 3.20 -23.98 -28.81
N LEU A 411 2.16 -23.33 -28.31
CA LEU A 411 0.82 -23.89 -28.10
C LEU A 411 -0.16 -23.19 -29.03
N HIS A 412 -1.04 -23.98 -29.63
CA HIS A 412 -2.17 -23.52 -30.42
C HIS A 412 -3.44 -24.23 -29.98
N GLN A 413 -4.46 -23.47 -29.61
CA GLN A 413 -5.73 -24.02 -29.14
C GLN A 413 -6.91 -23.33 -29.84
N ILE A 414 -7.90 -24.11 -30.23
CA ILE A 414 -9.20 -23.63 -30.71
C ILE A 414 -10.28 -24.12 -29.76
N TYR A 415 -11.21 -23.27 -29.43
CA TYR A 415 -12.36 -23.61 -28.62
C TYR A 415 -13.62 -22.88 -29.08
N MET A 416 -14.79 -23.44 -28.72
CA MET A 416 -16.09 -22.93 -29.18
C MET A 416 -17.07 -22.86 -28.00
N PRO A 417 -17.19 -21.72 -27.31
CA PRO A 417 -18.19 -21.58 -26.25
C PRO A 417 -19.58 -21.47 -26.86
N LYS A 418 -20.51 -22.34 -26.46
CA LYS A 418 -21.90 -22.37 -26.95
C LYS A 418 -22.85 -22.60 -25.80
N THR A 419 -23.96 -21.84 -25.78
CA THR A 419 -25.09 -22.10 -24.89
C THR A 419 -26.18 -22.85 -25.66
N ILE A 420 -26.49 -24.08 -25.26
CA ILE A 420 -27.49 -24.95 -25.86
C ILE A 420 -28.80 -24.79 -25.09
N GLY A 421 -29.89 -24.56 -25.81
CA GLY A 421 -31.21 -24.40 -25.21
C GLY A 421 -31.35 -23.19 -24.26
N GLY A 422 -30.37 -22.29 -24.23
CA GLY A 422 -30.38 -21.14 -23.34
C GLY A 422 -29.97 -21.41 -21.88
N TRP A 423 -29.63 -22.69 -21.53
CA TRP A 423 -29.32 -23.07 -20.15
C TRP A 423 -28.04 -23.91 -19.96
N LEU A 424 -27.64 -24.67 -21.00
CA LEU A 424 -26.47 -25.54 -20.94
C LEU A 424 -25.31 -24.90 -21.68
N ASN A 425 -24.25 -24.53 -20.97
CA ASN A 425 -23.03 -24.05 -21.55
C ASN A 425 -22.11 -25.23 -21.88
N VAL A 426 -21.60 -25.28 -23.09
CA VAL A 426 -20.70 -26.32 -23.59
C VAL A 426 -19.53 -25.64 -24.32
N THR A 427 -18.31 -25.92 -23.86
CA THR A 427 -17.10 -25.35 -24.46
C THR A 427 -16.13 -26.48 -24.83
N PRO A 428 -16.27 -27.07 -26.04
CA PRO A 428 -15.26 -27.98 -26.55
C PRO A 428 -13.98 -27.22 -26.91
N ARG A 429 -12.85 -27.89 -26.72
CA ARG A 429 -11.51 -27.37 -27.05
C ARG A 429 -10.62 -28.47 -27.63
N VAL A 430 -9.73 -28.07 -28.51
CA VAL A 430 -8.69 -28.92 -29.09
C VAL A 430 -7.46 -28.06 -29.31
N GLY A 431 -6.29 -28.63 -29.04
CA GLY A 431 -5.04 -27.93 -29.28
C GLY A 431 -3.84 -28.87 -29.39
N ALA A 432 -2.75 -28.28 -29.78
CA ALA A 432 -1.46 -28.96 -29.90
C ALA A 432 -0.35 -28.05 -29.39
N ARG A 433 0.64 -28.67 -28.75
CA ARG A 433 1.85 -28.02 -28.30
C ARG A 433 3.08 -28.73 -28.87
N PHE A 434 4.01 -27.94 -29.35
CA PHE A 434 5.31 -28.39 -29.81
C PHE A 434 6.39 -27.71 -28.98
N THR A 435 7.29 -28.50 -28.42
CA THR A 435 8.44 -28.00 -27.64
C THR A 435 9.72 -28.62 -28.18
N HIS A 436 10.69 -27.77 -28.54
CA HIS A 436 12.04 -28.15 -28.90
C HIS A 436 12.98 -27.86 -27.70
N TYR A 437 13.72 -28.85 -27.28
CA TYR A 437 14.77 -28.75 -26.29
C TYR A 437 16.10 -28.88 -27.01
N GLY A 438 16.95 -27.87 -26.93
CA GLY A 438 18.32 -27.93 -27.45
C GLY A 438 19.20 -28.92 -26.68
N GLU A 439 20.42 -29.10 -27.11
CA GLU A 439 21.42 -29.89 -26.38
C GLU A 439 21.72 -29.25 -25.03
N SER A 440 21.74 -30.08 -23.98
CA SER A 440 22.04 -29.61 -22.60
C SER A 440 23.53 -29.32 -22.46
N ASN A 441 23.84 -28.16 -21.89
CA ASN A 441 25.19 -27.71 -21.62
C ASN A 441 25.39 -27.56 -20.10
N GLY A 442 26.51 -28.09 -19.59
CA GLY A 442 26.89 -28.04 -18.20
C GLY A 442 27.18 -29.39 -17.60
N LEU A 443 27.72 -29.42 -16.39
CA LEU A 443 28.09 -30.66 -15.71
C LEU A 443 26.89 -31.44 -15.19
N GLY A 444 25.78 -30.74 -14.94
CA GLY A 444 24.55 -31.33 -14.36
C GLY A 444 23.69 -32.11 -15.36
N SER A 445 23.88 -31.93 -16.68
CA SER A 445 23.17 -32.67 -17.71
C SER A 445 23.92 -32.63 -19.05
N THR A 446 23.88 -33.75 -19.78
CA THR A 446 24.43 -33.91 -21.12
C THR A 446 23.41 -34.51 -22.08
N LYS A 447 22.11 -34.23 -21.86
CA LYS A 447 21.06 -34.75 -22.74
C LYS A 447 21.17 -34.16 -24.15
N PRO A 448 21.01 -34.97 -25.21
CA PRO A 448 20.97 -34.47 -26.56
C PRO A 448 19.69 -33.69 -26.83
N SER A 449 19.69 -32.91 -27.91
CA SER A 449 18.47 -32.19 -28.35
C SER A 449 17.30 -33.14 -28.56
N SER A 450 16.12 -32.71 -28.22
CA SER A 450 14.90 -33.51 -28.32
C SER A 450 13.67 -32.64 -28.64
N GLU A 451 12.66 -33.29 -29.20
CA GLU A 451 11.40 -32.67 -29.58
C GLU A 451 10.26 -33.37 -28.88
N ARG A 452 9.30 -32.58 -28.38
CA ARG A 452 8.10 -33.07 -27.76
C ARG A 452 6.87 -32.54 -28.45
N TYR A 453 5.92 -33.47 -28.71
CA TYR A 453 4.60 -33.18 -29.30
C TYR A 453 3.53 -33.56 -28.28
N VAL A 454 2.63 -32.66 -28.04
CA VAL A 454 1.49 -32.82 -27.13
C VAL A 454 0.24 -32.40 -27.86
N VAL A 455 -0.75 -33.28 -27.94
CA VAL A 455 -2.08 -32.94 -28.42
C VAL A 455 -3.04 -33.03 -27.25
N HIS A 456 -4.00 -32.13 -27.15
CA HIS A 456 -5.00 -32.20 -26.15
C HIS A 456 -6.39 -31.97 -26.72
N THR A 457 -7.38 -32.55 -26.06
CA THR A 457 -8.79 -32.26 -26.31
C THR A 457 -9.54 -32.20 -24.97
N GLY A 458 -10.61 -31.48 -24.96
CA GLY A 458 -11.44 -31.39 -23.76
C GLY A 458 -12.77 -30.75 -24.02
N VAL A 459 -13.64 -30.86 -23.05
CA VAL A 459 -14.92 -30.19 -23.06
C VAL A 459 -15.35 -29.80 -21.66
N GLU A 460 -15.72 -28.56 -21.50
CA GLU A 460 -16.37 -28.08 -20.29
C GLU A 460 -17.88 -27.99 -20.52
N VAL A 461 -18.64 -28.54 -19.60
CA VAL A 461 -20.13 -28.51 -19.60
C VAL A 461 -20.56 -27.94 -18.26
N SER A 462 -21.34 -26.87 -18.28
CA SER A 462 -21.86 -26.26 -17.07
C SER A 462 -23.25 -25.70 -17.22
N THR A 463 -23.99 -25.65 -16.14
CA THR A 463 -25.28 -24.98 -16.09
C THR A 463 -25.47 -24.19 -14.81
N LYS A 464 -26.40 -23.23 -14.86
CA LYS A 464 -26.74 -22.40 -13.71
C LYS A 464 -28.21 -22.48 -13.43
N LEU A 465 -28.56 -23.17 -12.36
CA LEU A 465 -29.92 -23.30 -11.88
C LEU A 465 -30.15 -22.35 -10.72
N SER A 466 -31.31 -21.70 -10.67
CA SER A 466 -31.59 -20.79 -9.54
C SER A 466 -33.06 -20.91 -9.12
N LYS A 467 -33.25 -20.83 -7.80
CA LYS A 467 -34.57 -20.82 -7.18
C LYS A 467 -34.73 -19.64 -6.25
N MET A 468 -35.78 -18.85 -6.45
CA MET A 468 -36.15 -17.81 -5.49
C MET A 468 -36.91 -18.44 -4.33
N MET A 469 -36.61 -18.06 -3.12
CA MET A 469 -37.22 -18.48 -1.86
C MET A 469 -37.66 -17.25 -1.07
N PRO A 470 -38.76 -16.59 -1.47
CA PRO A 470 -39.19 -15.33 -0.86
C PRO A 470 -39.55 -15.45 0.62
N GLU A 471 -40.04 -16.64 1.01
CA GLU A 471 -40.46 -16.92 2.39
C GLU A 471 -39.31 -17.34 3.31
N LEU A 472 -38.12 -17.52 2.77
CA LEU A 472 -36.98 -17.94 3.59
C LEU A 472 -36.55 -16.78 4.53
N ASN A 473 -36.70 -17.03 5.81
CA ASN A 473 -36.21 -16.16 6.87
C ASN A 473 -35.27 -16.99 7.77
N SER A 474 -34.08 -16.49 8.00
CA SER A 474 -33.10 -17.16 8.85
C SER A 474 -32.29 -16.15 9.63
N ARG A 475 -32.60 -16.01 10.92
CA ARG A 475 -31.84 -15.16 11.83
C ARG A 475 -30.37 -15.57 11.93
N LEU A 476 -30.07 -16.87 11.86
CA LEU A 476 -28.71 -17.39 11.89
C LEU A 476 -27.90 -16.91 10.68
N LEU A 477 -28.49 -17.01 9.49
CA LEU A 477 -27.83 -16.64 8.23
C LEU A 477 -28.04 -15.15 7.86
N GLY A 478 -28.79 -14.39 8.65
CA GLY A 478 -29.08 -12.98 8.35
C GLY A 478 -29.88 -12.76 7.08
N ILE A 479 -30.85 -13.63 6.87
CA ILE A 479 -31.77 -13.56 5.74
C ILE A 479 -33.12 -13.06 6.28
N ASP A 480 -33.49 -11.82 5.93
CA ASP A 480 -34.72 -11.18 6.42
C ASP A 480 -35.75 -10.94 5.28
N THR A 481 -35.30 -10.95 4.02
CA THR A 481 -36.11 -10.57 2.84
C THR A 481 -36.21 -11.67 1.79
N GLY A 482 -36.07 -12.92 2.22
CA GLY A 482 -35.99 -14.06 1.31
C GLY A 482 -34.57 -14.27 0.75
N ALA A 483 -34.42 -15.33 -0.03
CA ALA A 483 -33.14 -15.68 -0.60
C ALA A 483 -33.26 -16.20 -2.04
N ARG A 484 -32.15 -16.15 -2.76
CA ARG A 484 -31.95 -16.84 -4.05
C ARG A 484 -30.90 -17.91 -3.88
N HIS A 485 -31.26 -19.16 -4.08
CA HIS A 485 -30.31 -20.27 -4.15
C HIS A 485 -29.90 -20.50 -5.60
N ILE A 486 -28.59 -20.54 -5.83
CA ILE A 486 -27.98 -20.78 -7.15
C ILE A 486 -27.10 -22.02 -7.02
N ILE A 487 -27.35 -23.01 -7.91
CA ILE A 487 -26.56 -24.23 -8.02
C ILE A 487 -25.90 -24.23 -9.40
N GLN A 488 -24.59 -24.42 -9.45
CA GLN A 488 -23.80 -24.45 -10.67
C GLN A 488 -22.99 -25.76 -10.74
N PRO A 489 -23.59 -26.87 -11.22
CA PRO A 489 -22.81 -28.06 -11.54
C PRO A 489 -21.97 -27.82 -12.79
N SER A 490 -20.73 -28.32 -12.78
CA SER A 490 -19.85 -28.32 -13.94
C SER A 490 -19.09 -29.64 -14.04
N ILE A 491 -18.84 -30.04 -15.28
CA ILE A 491 -18.03 -31.20 -15.66
C ILE A 491 -17.01 -30.68 -16.66
N ASN A 492 -15.73 -30.89 -16.37
CA ASN A 492 -14.64 -30.52 -17.28
C ASN A 492 -13.80 -31.76 -17.56
N PHE A 493 -13.87 -32.25 -18.81
CA PHE A 493 -13.08 -33.34 -19.30
C PHE A 493 -11.83 -32.84 -20.00
N ALA A 494 -10.68 -33.44 -19.70
CA ALA A 494 -9.41 -33.18 -20.38
C ALA A 494 -8.72 -34.51 -20.71
N PHE A 495 -8.28 -34.63 -21.95
CA PHE A 495 -7.52 -35.75 -22.43
C PHE A 495 -6.25 -35.30 -23.14
N ILE A 496 -5.11 -35.80 -22.66
CA ILE A 496 -3.78 -35.66 -23.23
C ILE A 496 -3.24 -37.09 -23.41
N PRO A 497 -3.07 -37.60 -24.64
CA PRO A 497 -2.41 -38.87 -24.84
C PRO A 497 -0.95 -38.78 -24.36
N ARG A 498 -0.37 -39.93 -24.06
CA ARG A 498 1.05 -39.98 -23.61
C ARG A 498 1.93 -39.24 -24.62
N PRO A 499 2.66 -38.20 -24.20
CA PRO A 499 3.60 -37.51 -25.07
C PRO A 499 4.71 -38.43 -25.57
N ASN A 500 5.30 -38.12 -26.71
CA ASN A 500 6.47 -38.85 -27.25
C ASN A 500 7.71 -38.72 -26.33
N ARG A 501 7.73 -37.69 -25.44
CA ARG A 501 8.72 -37.50 -24.38
C ARG A 501 7.98 -37.21 -23.07
N VAL A 502 8.23 -38.04 -22.07
CA VAL A 502 7.64 -37.86 -20.73
C VAL A 502 8.53 -36.93 -19.87
N PRO A 503 8.01 -36.35 -18.78
CA PRO A 503 8.78 -35.38 -17.96
C PRO A 503 10.12 -35.87 -17.44
N ASP A 504 10.26 -37.19 -17.14
CA ASP A 504 11.49 -37.76 -16.61
C ASP A 504 12.61 -37.90 -17.66
N GLU A 505 12.27 -37.83 -18.94
CA GLU A 505 13.23 -37.87 -20.04
C GLU A 505 13.79 -36.46 -20.36
N LEU A 506 13.22 -35.40 -19.80
CA LEU A 506 13.55 -34.01 -20.09
C LEU A 506 14.39 -33.38 -18.97
N ASP A 507 15.14 -32.35 -19.30
CA ASP A 507 15.68 -31.43 -18.32
C ASP A 507 14.61 -30.41 -17.93
N LYS A 508 14.37 -30.28 -16.62
CA LYS A 508 13.26 -29.49 -16.10
C LYS A 508 13.73 -28.08 -15.70
N PHE A 509 13.09 -27.07 -16.26
CA PHE A 509 13.29 -25.66 -15.93
C PHE A 509 12.04 -25.03 -15.31
N ASP A 510 10.91 -25.73 -15.30
CA ASP A 510 9.71 -25.29 -14.64
C ASP A 510 9.61 -25.89 -13.25
N TYR A 511 9.25 -25.06 -12.27
CA TYR A 511 9.01 -25.54 -10.92
C TYR A 511 7.68 -26.31 -10.86
N GLU A 512 7.66 -27.39 -10.10
CA GLU A 512 6.39 -28.01 -9.73
C GLU A 512 5.63 -27.07 -8.78
N ILE A 513 4.43 -26.67 -9.19
CA ILE A 513 3.59 -25.82 -8.37
C ILE A 513 2.92 -26.70 -7.30
N THR A 514 3.41 -26.63 -6.08
CA THR A 514 2.73 -27.21 -4.93
C THR A 514 1.52 -26.34 -4.60
N SER A 515 0.32 -26.81 -4.94
CA SER A 515 -0.92 -26.07 -4.70
C SER A 515 -1.79 -26.80 -3.66
N PRO A 516 -2.40 -26.08 -2.71
CA PRO A 516 -3.42 -26.63 -1.83
C PRO A 516 -4.75 -26.91 -2.55
N ARG A 517 -4.88 -26.46 -3.81
CA ARG A 517 -6.05 -26.65 -4.68
C ARG A 517 -5.67 -27.40 -5.94
N LEU A 518 -6.69 -27.98 -6.62
CA LEU A 518 -6.48 -28.56 -7.93
C LEU A 518 -6.11 -27.47 -8.95
N LEU A 519 -5.07 -27.72 -9.70
CA LEU A 519 -4.67 -26.85 -10.81
C LEU A 519 -5.69 -26.91 -11.95
N PRO A 520 -5.77 -25.91 -12.83
CA PRO A 520 -6.63 -25.96 -14.02
C PRO A 520 -6.38 -27.21 -14.85
N LEU A 521 -7.45 -27.78 -15.44
CA LEU A 521 -7.38 -28.96 -16.33
C LEU A 521 -7.08 -28.58 -17.79
N GLU A 522 -6.47 -27.47 -18.03
CA GLU A 522 -5.97 -27.08 -19.34
C GLU A 522 -4.53 -27.52 -19.49
N LEU A 523 -3.96 -27.41 -20.68
CA LEU A 523 -2.53 -27.55 -20.81
C LEU A 523 -1.85 -26.59 -19.83
N PRO A 524 -0.83 -27.04 -19.11
CA PRO A 524 -0.16 -26.21 -18.13
C PRO A 524 0.23 -24.87 -18.74
N GLU A 525 0.11 -23.83 -17.94
CA GLU A 525 0.62 -22.51 -18.27
C GLU A 525 2.12 -22.58 -18.62
N TYR A 526 2.62 -21.55 -19.28
CA TYR A 526 4.01 -21.42 -19.73
C TYR A 526 5.06 -21.93 -18.73
N ASN A 527 4.91 -21.65 -17.44
CA ASN A 527 5.87 -22.03 -16.41
C ASN A 527 5.85 -23.53 -16.02
N SER A 528 4.99 -24.33 -16.60
CA SER A 528 4.83 -25.74 -16.26
C SER A 528 4.96 -26.65 -17.48
N ILE A 529 5.59 -26.17 -18.54
CA ILE A 529 5.71 -26.90 -19.83
C ILE A 529 6.37 -28.27 -19.63
N ASP A 530 7.48 -28.30 -18.87
CA ASP A 530 8.31 -29.50 -18.73
C ASP A 530 7.62 -30.65 -17.97
N ASN A 531 6.56 -30.33 -17.20
CA ASN A 531 5.81 -31.27 -16.38
C ASN A 531 4.56 -31.84 -17.07
N ILE A 532 4.31 -31.54 -18.35
CA ILE A 532 3.17 -32.07 -19.08
C ILE A 532 3.35 -33.58 -19.30
N ASP A 533 2.37 -34.38 -18.84
CA ASP A 533 2.29 -35.82 -19.04
C ASP A 533 0.92 -36.24 -19.57
N SER A 534 0.71 -37.54 -19.77
CA SER A 534 -0.61 -38.07 -20.12
C SER A 534 -1.65 -37.67 -19.10
N GLN A 535 -2.84 -37.34 -19.59
CA GLN A 535 -3.95 -36.95 -18.75
C GLN A 535 -5.25 -37.48 -19.32
N ASN A 536 -6.04 -38.15 -18.50
CA ASN A 536 -7.38 -38.61 -18.83
C ASN A 536 -8.29 -38.38 -17.61
N VAL A 537 -8.82 -37.16 -17.51
CA VAL A 537 -9.41 -36.67 -16.27
C VAL A 537 -10.76 -36.02 -16.50
N VAL A 538 -11.69 -36.29 -15.62
CA VAL A 538 -12.97 -35.59 -15.49
C VAL A 538 -13.00 -34.87 -14.16
N ARG A 539 -12.99 -33.53 -14.18
CA ARG A 539 -13.27 -32.72 -13.00
C ARG A 539 -14.78 -32.59 -12.81
N LEU A 540 -15.21 -32.94 -11.63
CA LEU A 540 -16.58 -32.74 -11.17
C LEU A 540 -16.59 -31.58 -10.18
N SER A 541 -17.44 -30.57 -10.39
CA SER A 541 -17.57 -29.43 -9.49
C SER A 541 -19.05 -29.08 -9.28
N LEU A 542 -19.36 -28.69 -8.05
CA LEU A 542 -20.68 -28.24 -7.66
C LEU A 542 -20.57 -26.98 -6.80
N ARG A 543 -20.84 -25.82 -7.39
CA ARG A 543 -20.87 -24.56 -6.66
C ARG A 543 -22.30 -24.21 -6.24
N ASN A 544 -22.47 -23.89 -4.97
CA ASN A 544 -23.71 -23.45 -4.36
C ASN A 544 -23.57 -22.05 -3.84
N ARG A 545 -24.48 -21.15 -4.20
CA ARG A 545 -24.53 -19.80 -3.66
C ARG A 545 -25.89 -19.49 -3.09
N LEU A 546 -25.95 -18.99 -1.88
CA LEU A 546 -27.16 -18.49 -1.25
C LEU A 546 -27.06 -16.98 -1.14
N GLN A 547 -27.88 -16.27 -1.88
CA GLN A 547 -27.89 -14.81 -1.98
C GLN A 547 -29.10 -14.22 -1.26
N THR A 548 -28.92 -13.08 -0.62
CA THR A 548 -30.02 -12.27 -0.08
C THR A 548 -29.80 -10.79 -0.42
N LYS A 549 -30.77 -9.95 -0.12
CA LYS A 549 -30.63 -8.50 -0.22
C LYS A 549 -30.34 -7.90 1.15
N ARG A 550 -29.31 -7.08 1.26
CA ARG A 550 -29.00 -6.24 2.42
C ARG A 550 -28.76 -4.82 1.94
N ASN A 551 -29.43 -3.84 2.53
CA ASN A 551 -29.29 -2.43 2.12
C ASN A 551 -29.39 -2.25 0.58
N GLU A 552 -30.38 -2.92 -0.04
CA GLU A 552 -30.63 -2.94 -1.49
C GLU A 552 -29.53 -3.61 -2.36
N ALA A 553 -28.42 -4.00 -1.79
CA ALA A 553 -27.38 -4.76 -2.48
C ALA A 553 -27.57 -6.27 -2.36
N VAL A 554 -27.25 -6.99 -3.45
CA VAL A 554 -27.24 -8.46 -3.43
C VAL A 554 -25.91 -8.90 -2.79
N VAL A 555 -26.01 -9.73 -1.74
CA VAL A 555 -24.84 -10.29 -1.04
C VAL A 555 -24.92 -11.81 -1.03
N ASP A 556 -23.76 -12.46 -1.19
CA ASP A 556 -23.60 -13.90 -1.02
C ASP A 556 -23.50 -14.20 0.49
N VAL A 557 -24.52 -14.86 1.03
CA VAL A 557 -24.53 -15.33 2.43
C VAL A 557 -23.72 -16.62 2.56
N VAL A 558 -23.81 -17.48 1.57
CA VAL A 558 -23.02 -18.70 1.44
C VAL A 558 -22.52 -18.77 0.00
N ASP A 559 -21.23 -18.99 -0.17
CA ASP A 559 -20.58 -19.41 -1.41
C ASP A 559 -19.77 -20.67 -1.09
N TRP A 560 -20.17 -21.79 -1.66
CA TRP A 560 -19.61 -23.10 -1.35
C TRP A 560 -19.37 -23.87 -2.63
N ASP A 561 -18.12 -24.26 -2.86
CA ASP A 561 -17.66 -25.05 -4.00
C ASP A 561 -17.09 -26.39 -3.52
N VAL A 562 -17.55 -27.49 -4.13
CA VAL A 562 -17.05 -28.82 -3.87
C VAL A 562 -16.60 -29.43 -5.18
N TYR A 563 -15.37 -29.94 -5.23
CA TYR A 563 -14.81 -30.46 -6.47
C TYR A 563 -13.78 -31.57 -6.25
N THR A 564 -13.62 -32.44 -7.25
CA THR A 564 -12.60 -33.49 -7.31
C THR A 564 -12.32 -33.85 -8.76
N ASP A 565 -11.19 -34.49 -9.01
CA ASP A 565 -10.81 -35.05 -10.30
C ASP A 565 -10.93 -36.57 -10.28
N TRP A 566 -11.71 -37.10 -11.23
CA TRP A 566 -11.73 -38.51 -11.52
C TRP A 566 -10.76 -38.81 -12.66
N ARG A 567 -9.67 -39.53 -12.34
CA ARG A 567 -8.63 -39.96 -13.28
C ARG A 567 -9.04 -41.33 -13.83
N MET A 568 -9.38 -41.37 -15.12
CA MET A 568 -9.86 -42.60 -15.78
C MET A 568 -8.70 -43.54 -16.12
N ASP A 569 -7.48 -43.00 -16.23
CA ASP A 569 -6.25 -43.76 -16.49
C ASP A 569 -5.12 -43.17 -15.62
N PRO A 570 -5.11 -43.46 -14.30
CA PRO A 570 -4.15 -42.89 -13.39
C PRO A 570 -2.75 -43.51 -13.60
N ASN A 571 -1.69 -42.69 -13.53
CA ASN A 571 -0.33 -43.16 -13.51
C ASN A 571 -0.06 -43.95 -12.22
N SER A 572 1.03 -44.76 -12.21
CA SER A 572 1.36 -45.67 -11.11
C SER A 572 1.44 -45.04 -9.71
N ASN A 573 1.67 -43.74 -9.65
CA ASN A 573 1.79 -42.95 -8.41
C ASN A 573 0.54 -42.04 -8.15
N GLN A 574 -0.52 -42.21 -8.92
CA GLN A 574 -1.71 -41.42 -8.81
C GLN A 574 -2.89 -42.24 -8.37
N ALA A 575 -3.68 -41.71 -7.45
CA ALA A 575 -4.98 -42.27 -7.09
C ALA A 575 -6.03 -42.08 -8.19
N THR A 576 -7.03 -42.99 -8.27
CA THR A 576 -8.14 -42.89 -9.23
C THR A 576 -8.95 -41.61 -9.04
N PHE A 577 -9.19 -41.21 -7.79
CA PHE A 577 -9.76 -39.92 -7.46
C PHE A 577 -8.70 -39.02 -6.86
N ALA A 578 -8.70 -37.73 -7.25
CA ALA A 578 -8.02 -36.71 -6.49
C ALA A 578 -8.69 -36.56 -5.12
N ASP A 579 -8.03 -35.86 -4.23
CA ASP A 579 -8.66 -35.48 -2.96
C ASP A 579 -10.02 -34.77 -3.24
N LEU A 580 -10.95 -34.91 -2.33
CA LEU A 580 -12.17 -34.12 -2.33
C LEU A 580 -11.87 -32.74 -1.72
N PHE A 581 -12.14 -31.69 -2.48
CA PHE A 581 -11.95 -30.30 -2.08
C PHE A 581 -13.29 -29.69 -1.74
N SER A 582 -13.31 -28.85 -0.69
CA SER A 582 -14.49 -28.09 -0.29
C SER A 582 -14.07 -26.71 0.16
N ASP A 583 -14.45 -25.69 -0.61
CA ASP A 583 -14.16 -24.28 -0.33
C ASP A 583 -15.48 -23.57 0.01
N ALA A 584 -15.61 -23.07 1.24
CA ALA A 584 -16.81 -22.39 1.70
C ALA A 584 -16.47 -21.02 2.30
N GLN A 585 -17.26 -20.03 1.92
CA GLN A 585 -17.31 -18.73 2.54
C GLN A 585 -18.74 -18.44 3.00
N ILE A 586 -18.92 -18.09 4.25
CA ILE A 586 -20.22 -17.83 4.86
C ILE A 586 -20.19 -16.46 5.51
N GLN A 587 -21.09 -15.58 5.11
CA GLN A 587 -21.21 -14.20 5.62
C GLN A 587 -22.61 -13.92 6.17
N PRO A 588 -22.92 -14.42 7.38
CA PRO A 588 -24.25 -14.26 7.97
C PRO A 588 -24.63 -12.80 8.24
N ARG A 589 -23.65 -11.97 8.49
CA ARG A 589 -23.77 -10.52 8.75
C ARG A 589 -22.58 -9.81 8.14
N ASP A 590 -22.67 -8.51 7.92
CA ASP A 590 -21.57 -7.69 7.38
C ASP A 590 -20.34 -7.70 8.31
N TRP A 591 -20.55 -8.00 9.57
CA TRP A 591 -19.51 -8.02 10.61
C TRP A 591 -19.05 -9.44 11.02
N ILE A 592 -19.60 -10.49 10.40
CA ILE A 592 -19.21 -11.90 10.62
C ILE A 592 -18.86 -12.53 9.28
N SER A 593 -17.66 -13.03 9.14
CA SER A 593 -17.28 -13.90 8.03
C SER A 593 -16.63 -15.18 8.55
N LEU A 594 -17.02 -16.31 7.98
CA LEU A 594 -16.41 -17.60 8.20
C LEU A 594 -15.87 -18.09 6.86
N TYR A 595 -14.74 -18.76 6.89
CA TYR A 595 -14.19 -19.44 5.73
C TYR A 595 -13.72 -20.84 6.13
N SER A 596 -13.79 -21.76 5.17
CA SER A 596 -13.37 -23.14 5.37
C SER A 596 -12.88 -23.70 4.04
N ASN A 597 -11.60 -24.06 3.97
CA ASN A 597 -11.00 -24.75 2.84
C ASN A 597 -10.55 -26.13 3.34
N LEU A 598 -11.17 -27.17 2.83
CA LEU A 598 -10.97 -28.55 3.25
C LEU A 598 -10.42 -29.36 2.09
N ARG A 599 -9.56 -30.30 2.42
CA ARG A 599 -9.02 -31.30 1.49
C ARG A 599 -9.00 -32.66 2.15
N TYR A 600 -9.72 -33.62 1.59
CA TYR A 600 -9.85 -34.97 2.10
C TYR A 600 -9.38 -36.01 1.10
N ASP A 601 -8.38 -36.79 1.46
CA ASP A 601 -7.89 -37.92 0.69
C ASP A 601 -8.89 -39.08 0.84
N VAL A 602 -9.59 -39.39 -0.26
CA VAL A 602 -10.65 -40.42 -0.26
C VAL A 602 -10.04 -41.82 -0.18
N ASP A 603 -8.90 -42.05 -0.84
CA ASP A 603 -8.30 -43.37 -0.92
C ASP A 603 -7.66 -43.80 0.42
N ASN A 604 -6.99 -42.87 1.07
CA ASN A 604 -6.36 -43.12 2.37
C ASN A 604 -7.26 -42.79 3.57
N SER A 605 -8.48 -42.26 3.31
CA SER A 605 -9.45 -41.90 4.33
C SER A 605 -8.91 -40.94 5.39
N LEU A 606 -8.16 -39.92 4.97
CA LEU A 606 -7.51 -38.97 5.88
C LEU A 606 -7.64 -37.51 5.41
N TRP A 607 -7.63 -36.61 6.37
CA TRP A 607 -7.58 -35.19 6.10
C TRP A 607 -6.20 -34.73 5.68
N ARG A 608 -6.13 -34.06 4.52
CA ARG A 608 -4.89 -33.50 3.97
C ARG A 608 -4.72 -32.03 4.33
N ALA A 609 -5.79 -31.29 4.37
CA ALA A 609 -5.76 -29.90 4.76
C ALA A 609 -7.08 -29.44 5.36
N PHE A 610 -7.02 -28.57 6.37
CA PHE A 610 -8.10 -27.65 6.73
C PHE A 610 -7.51 -26.29 7.05
N ASN A 611 -8.05 -25.29 6.38
CA ASN A 611 -7.79 -23.90 6.67
C ASN A 611 -9.16 -23.27 6.93
N GLN A 612 -9.46 -23.01 8.19
CA GLN A 612 -10.77 -22.52 8.61
C GLN A 612 -10.63 -21.40 9.63
N GLY A 613 -11.53 -20.45 9.58
CA GLY A 613 -11.50 -19.37 10.52
C GLY A 613 -12.76 -18.51 10.54
N ILE A 614 -12.81 -17.69 11.56
CA ILE A 614 -13.87 -16.72 11.81
C ILE A 614 -13.25 -15.34 11.98
N ASN A 615 -13.85 -14.34 11.34
CA ASN A 615 -13.55 -12.94 11.51
C ASN A 615 -14.80 -12.20 12.00
N LEU A 616 -14.65 -11.46 13.08
CA LEU A 616 -15.69 -10.65 13.70
C LEU A 616 -15.24 -9.19 13.73
N HIS A 617 -15.97 -8.32 13.00
CA HIS A 617 -15.67 -6.87 12.92
C HIS A 617 -16.96 -6.06 13.10
N PRO A 618 -17.43 -5.84 14.35
CA PRO A 618 -18.65 -5.08 14.59
C PRO A 618 -18.60 -3.68 13.97
N GLN A 619 -19.73 -3.20 13.48
CA GLN A 619 -19.87 -1.89 12.81
C GLN A 619 -19.40 -0.70 13.66
N ASN A 620 -19.45 -0.81 14.98
CA ASN A 620 -18.95 0.23 15.88
C ASN A 620 -17.42 0.31 15.96
N HIS A 621 -16.70 -0.63 15.31
CA HIS A 621 -15.23 -0.72 15.27
C HIS A 621 -14.54 -0.67 16.64
N ARG A 622 -15.26 -1.02 17.74
CA ARG A 622 -14.68 -1.01 19.08
C ARG A 622 -13.83 -2.22 19.38
N TRP A 623 -14.13 -3.33 18.76
CA TRP A 623 -13.35 -4.55 18.90
C TRP A 623 -13.36 -5.35 17.59
N SER A 624 -12.39 -6.22 17.44
CA SER A 624 -12.33 -7.23 16.40
C SER A 624 -11.79 -8.53 16.97
N LEU A 625 -12.21 -9.64 16.40
CA LEU A 625 -11.70 -10.96 16.74
C LEU A 625 -11.51 -11.76 15.46
N THR A 626 -10.35 -12.38 15.35
CA THR A 626 -10.04 -13.37 14.32
C THR A 626 -9.55 -14.63 15.01
N ALA A 627 -10.04 -15.79 14.64
CA ALA A 627 -9.54 -17.07 15.14
C ALA A 627 -9.66 -18.13 14.05
N GLY A 628 -8.71 -19.04 13.99
CA GLY A 628 -8.75 -20.11 13.02
C GLY A 628 -7.69 -21.18 13.25
N GLN A 629 -7.68 -22.13 12.35
CA GLN A 629 -6.73 -23.24 12.30
C GLN A 629 -6.25 -23.42 10.88
N TYR A 630 -4.98 -23.64 10.73
CA TYR A 630 -4.34 -24.08 9.51
C TYR A 630 -3.66 -25.44 9.76
N TYR A 631 -4.16 -26.46 9.09
CA TYR A 631 -3.60 -27.81 9.09
C TYR A 631 -3.21 -28.20 7.67
N TYR A 632 -2.05 -28.80 7.49
CA TYR A 632 -1.59 -29.31 6.21
C TYR A 632 -0.70 -30.54 6.39
N LEU A 633 -1.02 -31.62 5.68
CA LEU A 633 -0.25 -32.85 5.58
C LEU A 633 0.27 -32.99 4.13
N ALA A 634 1.56 -32.86 3.92
CA ALA A 634 2.15 -32.78 2.59
C ALA A 634 1.97 -34.08 1.78
N HIS A 635 2.21 -35.24 2.37
CA HIS A 635 2.12 -36.54 1.67
C HIS A 635 1.50 -37.62 2.57
N PRO A 636 0.57 -38.47 2.04
CA PRO A 636 -0.10 -39.52 2.85
C PRO A 636 0.86 -40.64 3.31
N SER A 637 1.95 -40.88 2.58
CA SER A 637 2.97 -41.87 2.92
C SER A 637 4.02 -41.32 3.89
N THR A 638 4.09 -40.02 4.12
CA THR A 638 4.94 -39.43 5.13
C THR A 638 4.31 -39.57 6.49
N SER A 639 5.12 -39.85 7.49
CA SER A 639 4.74 -39.88 8.89
C SER A 639 3.91 -38.64 9.22
N THR A 640 2.93 -38.78 10.12
CA THR A 640 2.22 -37.62 10.69
C THR A 640 3.19 -36.59 11.34
N ALA A 641 4.48 -36.90 11.38
CA ALA A 641 5.55 -35.99 11.76
C ALA A 641 5.73 -34.79 10.82
N ASP A 642 5.34 -34.90 9.53
CA ASP A 642 5.52 -33.82 8.55
C ASP A 642 4.26 -32.96 8.36
N ARG A 643 3.37 -32.95 9.35
CA ARG A 643 2.20 -32.07 9.37
C ARG A 643 2.53 -30.70 9.92
N THR A 644 1.92 -29.69 9.35
CA THR A 644 1.76 -28.37 9.95
C THR A 644 0.39 -28.29 10.61
N ASP A 645 0.30 -27.88 11.87
CA ASP A 645 -0.97 -27.75 12.60
C ASP A 645 -0.89 -26.53 13.52
N VAL A 646 -1.40 -25.39 13.04
CA VAL A 646 -1.27 -24.10 13.69
C VAL A 646 -2.64 -23.52 13.99
N TYR A 647 -2.90 -23.20 15.24
CA TYR A 647 -4.03 -22.35 15.63
C TYR A 647 -3.56 -20.91 15.71
N TYR A 648 -4.37 -20.01 15.17
CA TYR A 648 -4.08 -18.59 15.28
C TYR A 648 -5.28 -17.82 15.83
N SER A 649 -4.97 -16.76 16.55
CA SER A 649 -5.96 -15.82 17.06
C SER A 649 -5.44 -14.40 16.98
N GLY A 650 -6.35 -13.46 16.77
CA GLY A 650 -6.10 -12.04 16.80
C GLY A 650 -7.25 -11.31 17.46
N ALA A 651 -6.96 -10.36 18.32
CA ALA A 651 -7.97 -9.53 18.94
C ALA A 651 -7.55 -8.07 18.88
N GLY A 652 -8.48 -7.19 18.55
CA GLY A 652 -8.34 -5.75 18.59
C GLY A 652 -9.37 -5.13 19.51
N LEU A 653 -8.96 -4.14 20.31
CA LEU A 653 -9.82 -3.40 21.23
C LEU A 653 -9.53 -1.90 21.14
N ARG A 654 -10.52 -1.10 20.78
CA ARG A 654 -10.49 0.35 20.85
C ARG A 654 -11.19 0.80 22.14
N LEU A 655 -10.41 1.18 23.14
CA LEU A 655 -10.93 1.64 24.43
C LEU A 655 -11.67 2.98 24.30
N ASN A 656 -11.09 3.91 23.55
CA ASN A 656 -11.65 5.22 23.25
C ASN A 656 -11.04 5.77 21.95
N GLU A 657 -11.27 7.04 21.65
CA GLU A 657 -10.75 7.70 20.44
C GLU A 657 -9.21 7.71 20.39
N ASN A 658 -8.56 7.66 21.53
CA ASN A 658 -7.12 7.84 21.67
C ASN A 658 -6.36 6.54 21.91
N TRP A 659 -6.99 5.47 22.39
CA TRP A 659 -6.31 4.24 22.75
C TRP A 659 -6.88 3.03 22.04
N SER A 660 -6.01 2.25 21.42
CA SER A 660 -6.31 0.91 20.93
C SER A 660 -5.21 -0.08 21.26
N PHE A 661 -5.61 -1.33 21.42
CA PHE A 661 -4.74 -2.46 21.68
C PHE A 661 -5.07 -3.55 20.67
N SER A 662 -4.05 -4.25 20.22
CA SER A 662 -4.23 -5.47 19.44
C SER A 662 -3.24 -6.53 19.85
N THR A 663 -3.65 -7.77 19.69
CA THR A 663 -2.79 -8.94 19.92
C THR A 663 -2.98 -9.94 18.82
N ARG A 664 -1.95 -10.71 18.52
CA ARG A 664 -1.95 -11.81 17.56
C ARG A 664 -1.12 -12.95 18.15
N GLN A 665 -1.62 -14.16 18.02
CA GLN A 665 -0.99 -15.33 18.60
C GLN A 665 -1.05 -16.49 17.62
N TYR A 666 0.02 -17.27 17.56
CA TYR A 666 0.10 -18.51 16.80
C TYR A 666 0.58 -19.63 17.73
N PHE A 667 -0.19 -20.70 17.76
CA PHE A 667 0.08 -21.90 18.55
C PHE A 667 0.33 -23.07 17.62
N ASP A 668 1.52 -23.65 17.68
CA ASP A 668 1.85 -24.90 16.99
C ASP A 668 1.36 -26.07 17.82
N ALA A 669 0.31 -26.75 17.36
CA ALA A 669 -0.27 -27.89 18.05
C ALA A 669 0.62 -29.14 18.01
N LYS A 670 1.54 -29.23 17.03
CA LYS A 670 2.52 -30.33 16.96
C LYS A 670 3.61 -30.16 18.03
N ALA A 671 4.14 -28.96 18.17
CA ALA A 671 5.13 -28.63 19.17
C ALA A 671 4.51 -28.43 20.58
N GLY A 672 3.19 -28.13 20.67
CA GLY A 672 2.49 -27.86 21.90
C GLY A 672 2.82 -26.51 22.52
N GLU A 673 3.23 -25.52 21.70
CA GLU A 673 3.70 -24.23 22.19
C GLU A 673 3.26 -23.03 21.35
N LEU A 674 3.29 -21.85 21.96
CA LEU A 674 3.13 -20.57 21.26
C LEU A 674 4.42 -20.25 20.50
N THR A 675 4.33 -20.24 19.16
CA THR A 675 5.46 -19.91 18.28
C THR A 675 5.61 -18.42 18.04
N GLN A 676 4.52 -17.67 18.10
CA GLN A 676 4.54 -16.21 18.00
C GLN A 676 3.40 -15.60 18.81
N HIS A 677 3.70 -14.52 19.52
CA HIS A 677 2.68 -13.67 20.12
C HIS A 677 3.12 -12.21 20.09
N ASP A 678 2.26 -11.35 19.54
CA ASP A 678 2.48 -9.93 19.37
C ASP A 678 1.45 -9.14 20.19
N TYR A 679 1.88 -8.04 20.79
CA TYR A 679 1.06 -7.10 21.54
C TYR A 679 1.38 -5.69 21.07
N ILE A 680 0.38 -5.01 20.48
CA ILE A 680 0.54 -3.67 19.95
C ILE A 680 -0.36 -2.72 20.73
N MET A 681 0.22 -1.70 21.30
CA MET A 681 -0.48 -0.58 21.90
C MET A 681 -0.36 0.64 20.99
N HIS A 682 -1.48 1.18 20.62
CA HIS A 682 -1.55 2.41 19.82
C HIS A 682 -2.20 3.53 20.65
N ARG A 683 -1.55 4.69 20.65
CA ARG A 683 -2.10 5.90 21.24
C ARG A 683 -2.17 7.02 20.21
N ASP A 684 -3.37 7.48 19.96
CA ASP A 684 -3.62 8.65 19.14
C ASP A 684 -3.76 9.89 20.01
N MET A 685 -2.85 10.85 19.81
CA MET A 685 -2.85 12.13 20.49
C MET A 685 -3.20 13.25 19.49
N ARG A 686 -3.28 14.49 19.92
CA ARG A 686 -3.67 15.61 19.04
C ARG A 686 -2.69 15.82 17.90
N SER A 687 -1.40 15.94 18.21
CA SER A 687 -0.35 16.27 17.25
C SER A 687 0.42 15.07 16.75
N TRP A 688 0.35 13.93 17.45
CA TRP A 688 1.15 12.76 17.14
C TRP A 688 0.46 11.46 17.53
N THR A 689 0.89 10.39 16.91
CA THR A 689 0.53 9.02 17.26
C THR A 689 1.77 8.26 17.66
N PHE A 690 1.64 7.32 18.59
CA PHE A 690 2.70 6.39 18.86
C PHE A 690 2.21 4.95 18.93
N PHE A 691 3.13 4.05 18.64
CA PHE A 691 2.95 2.61 18.72
C PHE A 691 4.03 2.04 19.64
N LEU A 692 3.63 1.14 20.50
CA LEU A 692 4.52 0.27 21.24
C LEU A 692 4.22 -1.14 20.80
N ASP A 693 5.20 -1.83 20.24
CA ASP A 693 5.09 -3.20 19.78
C ASP A 693 6.00 -4.09 20.61
N LEU A 694 5.43 -5.14 21.19
CA LEU A 694 6.12 -6.18 21.91
C LEU A 694 5.83 -7.51 21.22
N SER A 695 6.84 -8.15 20.69
CA SER A 695 6.73 -9.43 20.01
C SER A 695 7.65 -10.49 20.64
N PHE A 696 7.16 -11.72 20.65
CA PHE A 696 7.92 -12.90 21.03
C PHE A 696 7.76 -13.94 19.95
N ARG A 697 8.85 -14.55 19.55
CA ARG A 697 8.89 -15.59 18.50
C ARG A 697 9.80 -16.71 18.94
N LYS A 698 9.43 -17.93 18.60
CA LYS A 698 10.25 -19.12 18.78
C LYS A 698 10.70 -19.66 17.43
N ASP A 699 11.84 -20.32 17.43
CA ASP A 699 12.44 -20.96 16.28
C ASP A 699 12.50 -20.04 15.05
N THR A 700 13.32 -19.00 15.15
CA THR A 700 13.56 -18.09 14.02
C THR A 700 14.48 -18.74 12.97
N GLY A 701 14.90 -20.02 13.17
CA GLY A 701 15.82 -20.79 12.36
C GLY A 701 17.27 -20.35 12.50
N ARG A 702 17.55 -19.28 13.26
CA ARG A 702 18.91 -18.85 13.65
C ARG A 702 19.09 -18.84 15.19
N ARG A 703 18.00 -18.65 15.91
CA ARG A 703 17.97 -18.63 17.37
C ARG A 703 16.70 -19.33 17.88
N ASP A 704 16.80 -19.95 19.04
CA ASP A 704 15.68 -20.69 19.64
C ASP A 704 14.49 -19.79 20.00
N SER A 705 14.76 -18.54 20.35
CA SER A 705 13.72 -17.57 20.70
C SER A 705 14.18 -16.13 20.46
N GLU A 706 13.24 -15.27 20.17
CA GLU A 706 13.44 -13.83 19.96
C GLU A 706 12.38 -13.04 20.71
N MET A 707 12.80 -11.98 21.37
CA MET A 707 11.94 -10.93 21.91
C MET A 707 12.30 -9.61 21.24
N ALA A 708 11.32 -8.88 20.77
CA ALA A 708 11.50 -7.53 20.24
C ALA A 708 10.52 -6.56 20.93
N LEU A 709 11.03 -5.39 21.28
CA LEU A 709 10.27 -4.25 21.79
C LEU A 709 10.64 -3.05 20.95
N SER A 710 9.72 -2.49 20.20
CA SER A 710 9.93 -1.28 19.43
C SER A 710 8.96 -0.16 19.82
N PHE A 711 9.45 1.06 19.71
CA PHE A 711 8.67 2.27 19.90
C PHE A 711 8.72 3.11 18.61
N ASN A 712 7.56 3.31 18.01
CA ASN A 712 7.42 4.08 16.78
C ASN A 712 6.45 5.24 16.98
N TYR A 713 6.73 6.39 16.37
CA TYR A 713 5.88 7.58 16.46
C TYR A 713 5.73 8.29 15.11
N SER A 714 4.63 8.99 14.94
CA SER A 714 4.36 9.82 13.78
C SER A 714 3.76 11.16 14.18
N LEU A 715 4.31 12.25 13.66
CA LEU A 715 3.74 13.59 13.81
C LEU A 715 2.63 13.79 12.77
N LYS A 716 1.39 14.04 13.22
CA LYS A 716 0.24 14.20 12.31
C LYS A 716 0.38 15.36 11.33
N ALA A 717 1.04 16.44 11.75
CA ALA A 717 1.32 17.57 10.86
C ALA A 717 2.34 17.24 9.77
N PHE A 718 3.13 16.19 9.96
CA PHE A 718 4.20 15.75 9.07
C PHE A 718 4.21 14.22 9.03
N PRO A 719 3.12 13.60 8.53
CA PRO A 719 3.04 12.15 8.48
C PRO A 719 4.20 11.63 7.63
N ARG A 720 4.83 10.57 8.10
CA ARG A 720 5.71 9.77 7.25
C ARG A 720 4.86 9.34 6.06
N LYS A 721 5.23 9.73 4.84
CA LYS A 721 4.68 9.03 3.69
C LYS A 721 5.17 7.60 3.83
N PRO A 722 4.29 6.59 3.73
CA PRO A 722 4.77 5.24 3.58
C PRO A 722 5.77 5.27 2.43
N GLY A 723 7.03 4.92 2.69
CA GLY A 723 7.91 4.50 1.61
C GLY A 723 7.18 3.37 0.90
N PHE A 724 7.45 3.15 -0.35
CA PHE A 724 7.03 1.91 -0.98
C PHE A 724 7.69 0.78 -0.18
N ASP A 725 6.92 0.22 0.80
CA ASP A 725 7.31 -0.98 1.53
C ASP A 725 7.25 -2.18 0.60
#